data_5360d568a5da0f1213c62aa903cb9cf9
#
_entry.id   5360d568a5da0f1213c62aa903cb9cf9
#
_cell.length_a   1.000
_cell.length_b   1.000
_cell.length_c   1.000
_cell.angle_alpha   90.00
_cell.angle_beta   90.00
_cell.angle_gamma   90.00
#
_symmetry.space_group_name_H-M   'P 1'
#
loop_
_entity.id
_entity.type
_entity.pdbx_description
1 polymer ?
#
loop_
_entity_poly.entity_id
_entity_poly.type
_entity_poly.pdbx_seq_one_letter_code
_entity_poly.pdbx_strand_id
1 'polypeptide(L)'
;MKRIALILASCCLAWGAEKIEILRDEYGVPHIFATTAAGAAFGSGYAQAEDRLEEMLRNYRKAEGTMAEAFGKEFVFDDYRQRLWRHRQVAQQHYKDLDPKIRAICEAFQAGVKKFMQLHPEQVPAWAPKLEPWQLVALGRYIIWGWPEGEAAGDLQRAGIRPDPVAYHGSNEMLLAPWRTAMHAPIAVVDPHLSWYGEFRFYEIRLYGGELEMSGATILGLPFPSLGHNRYLSIAMTTGGPDTSDAYEEEVRDARYRFKDEWRPLDVRTEHIGVKVGDEVKVEDVRIESTHHGPIAAHKDGKAYSVAIPYANEYRLLESGWQIATAKNLADAKRALAGLQYMGQNIMVGTVDGDIYYVRNGRVPVRPKGCDPSRPMPGATGECEWQGIHPFEDLVQITNPPQGYMQNCNVSPFAMMKDSPLVPERWADHPYLYNDTRRPPNQRAAMLVDLLDAARNVSAEQMIGIAFSPQVWHAELWQERIRKAAPQSEFGKLLAGWNRRSDADSRAALGFYFFKTALGAFGRMVDPPEALTDDAVRDALAKTEQKLNGDFGPDAVFGTLFRVGRRGGSRTWPVSGGSLVDAGMATPRAISFDPVGKEMVGRSGQTSTQIVILTRPPQSYMVIPLGESDHQESGHWDDQAQKLFSKSQAKPTYFLNRKELEKHVTTREELVY
;
A
#
# COMPACT_ATOMS: atom_id res chain seq x y z
N MET A 1 -68.19 -28.56 -10.89
CA MET A 1 -66.78 -28.58 -10.58
C MET A 1 -66.10 -27.49 -11.41
N LYS A 2 -65.90 -26.29 -10.81
CA LYS A 2 -65.20 -25.14 -11.45
C LYS A 2 -63.74 -25.24 -11.16
N ARG A 3 -62.90 -25.38 -12.17
CA ARG A 3 -61.41 -25.30 -12.04
C ARG A 3 -60.99 -23.83 -11.98
N ILE A 4 -60.46 -23.39 -10.86
CA ILE A 4 -59.80 -22.09 -10.71
C ILE A 4 -58.36 -22.28 -11.18
N ALA A 5 -58.02 -21.62 -12.29
CA ALA A 5 -56.63 -21.50 -12.75
C ALA A 5 -55.96 -20.38 -11.98
N LEU A 6 -54.97 -20.73 -11.14
CA LEU A 6 -54.11 -19.78 -10.46
C LEU A 6 -53.06 -19.28 -11.48
N ILE A 7 -53.17 -18.03 -11.92
CA ILE A 7 -52.16 -17.35 -12.72
C ILE A 7 -51.11 -16.83 -11.74
N LEU A 8 -49.96 -17.51 -11.68
CA LEU A 8 -48.76 -16.97 -11.06
C LEU A 8 -48.24 -15.85 -11.96
N ALA A 9 -48.52 -14.61 -11.59
CA ALA A 9 -47.85 -13.44 -12.15
C ALA A 9 -46.41 -13.43 -11.67
N SER A 10 -45.48 -13.87 -12.52
CA SER A 10 -44.06 -13.69 -12.35
C SER A 10 -43.78 -12.19 -12.48
N CYS A 11 -43.60 -11.46 -11.35
CA CYS A 11 -43.06 -10.11 -11.35
C CYS A 11 -41.58 -10.17 -11.74
N CYS A 12 -41.30 -10.19 -13.04
CA CYS A 12 -40.04 -9.72 -13.55
C CYS A 12 -39.99 -8.22 -13.23
N LEU A 13 -39.30 -7.84 -12.16
CA LEU A 13 -38.82 -6.48 -11.98
C LEU A 13 -37.87 -6.20 -13.16
N ALA A 14 -38.43 -5.56 -14.21
CA ALA A 14 -37.62 -4.92 -15.23
C ALA A 14 -36.82 -3.84 -14.50
N TRP A 15 -35.56 -4.09 -14.23
CA TRP A 15 -34.61 -3.05 -13.86
C TRP A 15 -34.57 -2.10 -15.06
N GLY A 16 -35.16 -0.90 -14.89
CA GLY A 16 -35.04 0.15 -15.89
C GLY A 16 -33.58 0.49 -16.08
N ALA A 17 -33.17 0.72 -17.33
CA ALA A 17 -31.80 1.13 -17.66
C ALA A 17 -31.38 2.31 -16.80
N GLU A 18 -30.29 2.15 -16.05
CA GLU A 18 -29.74 3.17 -15.16
C GLU A 18 -28.76 4.07 -15.93
N LYS A 19 -28.93 5.39 -15.80
CA LYS A 19 -28.04 6.37 -16.39
C LYS A 19 -26.84 6.56 -15.46
N ILE A 20 -25.63 6.43 -16.01
CA ILE A 20 -24.37 6.66 -15.35
C ILE A 20 -23.72 7.90 -15.97
N GLU A 21 -23.31 8.86 -15.16
CA GLU A 21 -22.60 10.06 -15.60
C GLU A 21 -21.17 10.02 -15.08
N ILE A 22 -20.19 10.14 -15.98
CA ILE A 22 -18.77 10.25 -15.66
C ILE A 22 -18.31 11.66 -16.02
N LEU A 23 -17.90 12.42 -15.01
CA LEU A 23 -17.28 13.75 -15.16
C LEU A 23 -15.80 13.64 -14.88
N ARG A 24 -14.96 14.07 -15.81
CA ARG A 24 -13.52 14.14 -15.57
C ARG A 24 -13.11 15.58 -15.29
N ASP A 25 -12.37 15.77 -14.21
CA ASP A 25 -11.81 17.07 -13.83
C ASP A 25 -10.58 17.45 -14.69
N GLU A 26 -9.96 18.59 -14.40
CA GLU A 26 -8.80 19.12 -15.12
C GLU A 26 -7.52 18.28 -15.00
N TYR A 27 -7.54 17.22 -14.18
CA TYR A 27 -6.48 16.21 -14.04
C TYR A 27 -6.91 14.82 -14.57
N GLY A 28 -8.06 14.75 -15.25
CA GLY A 28 -8.60 13.54 -15.81
C GLY A 28 -9.24 12.59 -14.79
N VAL A 29 -9.35 13.01 -13.53
CA VAL A 29 -9.90 12.15 -12.47
C VAL A 29 -11.41 11.98 -12.66
N PRO A 30 -11.92 10.74 -12.68
CA PRO A 30 -13.34 10.48 -12.86
C PRO A 30 -14.13 10.68 -11.56
N HIS A 31 -15.22 11.43 -11.70
CA HIS A 31 -16.31 11.58 -10.73
C HIS A 31 -17.54 10.88 -11.30
N ILE A 32 -17.96 9.78 -10.71
CA ILE A 32 -18.98 8.89 -11.24
C ILE A 32 -20.26 9.05 -10.44
N PHE A 33 -21.33 9.42 -11.12
CA PHE A 33 -22.67 9.63 -10.56
C PHE A 33 -23.62 8.59 -11.10
N ALA A 34 -24.25 7.86 -10.18
CA ALA A 34 -25.22 6.82 -10.43
C ALA A 34 -26.31 6.84 -9.36
N THR A 35 -27.42 6.17 -9.61
CA THR A 35 -28.50 6.01 -8.62
C THR A 35 -28.18 4.91 -7.62
N THR A 36 -27.47 3.86 -8.08
CA THR A 36 -27.17 2.68 -7.29
C THR A 36 -25.65 2.48 -7.12
N ALA A 37 -25.26 1.74 -6.10
CA ALA A 37 -23.86 1.34 -5.91
C ALA A 37 -23.35 0.45 -7.06
N ALA A 38 -24.21 -0.40 -7.61
CA ALA A 38 -23.89 -1.22 -8.78
C ALA A 38 -23.64 -0.34 -10.02
N GLY A 39 -24.48 0.68 -10.26
CA GLY A 39 -24.27 1.66 -11.32
C GLY A 39 -22.96 2.43 -11.16
N ALA A 40 -22.62 2.87 -9.93
CA ALA A 40 -21.33 3.51 -9.65
C ALA A 40 -20.15 2.56 -9.91
N ALA A 41 -20.29 1.26 -9.56
CA ALA A 41 -19.28 0.24 -9.86
C ALA A 41 -19.12 -0.02 -11.35
N PHE A 42 -20.24 -0.02 -12.13
CA PHE A 42 -20.18 -0.11 -13.58
C PHE A 42 -19.38 1.04 -14.19
N GLY A 43 -19.68 2.29 -13.80
CA GLY A 43 -18.94 3.47 -14.23
C GLY A 43 -17.47 3.40 -13.82
N SER A 44 -17.17 2.89 -12.61
CA SER A 44 -15.81 2.68 -12.13
C SER A 44 -15.03 1.69 -13.03
N GLY A 45 -15.64 0.57 -13.39
CA GLY A 45 -15.03 -0.42 -14.29
C GLY A 45 -14.74 0.15 -15.67
N TYR A 46 -15.69 0.92 -16.22
CA TYR A 46 -15.53 1.58 -17.51
C TYR A 46 -14.39 2.62 -17.48
N ALA A 47 -14.40 3.55 -16.52
CA ALA A 47 -13.40 4.61 -16.43
C ALA A 47 -11.98 4.08 -16.16
N GLN A 48 -11.84 3.05 -15.33
CA GLN A 48 -10.55 2.40 -15.10
C GLN A 48 -10.02 1.71 -16.35
N ALA A 49 -10.90 1.07 -17.13
CA ALA A 49 -10.53 0.44 -18.39
C ALA A 49 -10.14 1.48 -19.44
N GLU A 50 -10.86 2.60 -19.53
CA GLU A 50 -10.52 3.70 -20.44
C GLU A 50 -9.10 4.24 -20.19
N ASP A 51 -8.69 4.37 -18.94
CA ASP A 51 -7.37 4.93 -18.60
C ASP A 51 -6.24 3.91 -18.60
N ARG A 52 -6.51 2.64 -18.19
CA ARG A 52 -5.45 1.67 -17.82
C ARG A 52 -5.86 0.21 -18.05
N LEU A 53 -6.50 -0.11 -19.17
CA LEU A 53 -7.00 -1.46 -19.44
C LEU A 53 -5.92 -2.53 -19.33
N GLU A 54 -4.78 -2.30 -19.99
CA GLU A 54 -3.71 -3.31 -20.05
C GLU A 54 -3.18 -3.68 -18.65
N GLU A 55 -2.91 -2.69 -17.79
CA GLU A 55 -2.45 -2.95 -16.43
C GLU A 55 -3.51 -3.65 -15.58
N MET A 56 -4.80 -3.30 -15.73
CA MET A 56 -5.91 -3.98 -15.07
C MET A 56 -5.96 -5.47 -15.44
N LEU A 57 -5.85 -5.79 -16.72
CA LEU A 57 -5.88 -7.17 -17.21
C LEU A 57 -4.65 -7.96 -16.73
N ARG A 58 -3.48 -7.31 -16.64
CA ARG A 58 -2.27 -7.90 -16.01
C ARG A 58 -2.49 -8.21 -14.53
N ASN A 59 -3.15 -7.33 -13.78
CA ASN A 59 -3.45 -7.55 -12.37
C ASN A 59 -4.32 -8.79 -12.15
N TYR A 60 -5.32 -9.02 -13.01
CA TYR A 60 -6.11 -10.25 -12.96
C TYR A 60 -5.25 -11.48 -13.26
N ARG A 61 -4.41 -11.46 -14.30
CA ARG A 61 -3.50 -12.57 -14.61
C ARG A 61 -2.52 -12.85 -13.48
N LYS A 62 -1.96 -11.82 -12.83
CA LYS A 62 -1.12 -11.98 -11.64
C LYS A 62 -1.86 -12.70 -10.52
N ALA A 63 -3.06 -12.22 -10.16
CA ALA A 63 -3.87 -12.82 -9.11
C ALA A 63 -4.28 -14.27 -9.41
N GLU A 64 -4.43 -14.62 -10.70
CA GLU A 64 -4.76 -15.98 -11.14
C GLU A 64 -3.55 -16.91 -11.25
N GLY A 65 -2.32 -16.38 -11.27
CA GLY A 65 -1.12 -17.13 -11.60
C GLY A 65 -1.13 -17.63 -13.05
N THR A 66 -1.35 -16.72 -14.00
CA THR A 66 -1.44 -16.99 -15.45
C THR A 66 -0.60 -16.03 -16.31
N MET A 67 0.39 -15.38 -15.70
CA MET A 67 1.28 -14.47 -16.42
C MET A 67 2.16 -15.19 -17.43
N ALA A 68 2.70 -16.37 -17.06
CA ALA A 68 3.55 -17.16 -17.93
C ALA A 68 2.85 -17.61 -19.24
N GLU A 69 1.54 -17.85 -19.17
CA GLU A 69 0.72 -18.19 -20.34
C GLU A 69 0.67 -17.06 -21.39
N ALA A 70 0.77 -15.82 -20.93
CA ALA A 70 0.73 -14.64 -21.80
C ALA A 70 2.13 -14.12 -22.19
N PHE A 71 3.09 -14.18 -21.26
CA PHE A 71 4.35 -13.45 -21.37
C PHE A 71 5.61 -14.33 -21.36
N GLY A 72 5.53 -15.62 -20.98
CA GLY A 72 6.64 -16.54 -21.10
C GLY A 72 7.24 -17.00 -19.77
N LYS A 73 8.37 -17.70 -19.89
CA LYS A 73 8.99 -18.50 -18.84
C LYS A 73 9.43 -17.69 -17.61
N GLU A 74 9.77 -16.44 -17.79
CA GLU A 74 10.20 -15.55 -16.71
C GLU A 74 9.14 -15.36 -15.61
N PHE A 75 7.86 -15.61 -15.90
CA PHE A 75 6.74 -15.49 -14.95
C PHE A 75 6.34 -16.81 -14.27
N VAL A 76 6.96 -17.93 -14.60
CA VAL A 76 6.60 -19.26 -14.04
C VAL A 76 6.71 -19.28 -12.53
N PHE A 77 7.75 -18.68 -11.95
CA PHE A 77 7.92 -18.62 -10.51
C PHE A 77 6.87 -17.75 -9.81
N ASP A 78 6.52 -16.61 -10.43
CA ASP A 78 5.45 -15.74 -9.90
C ASP A 78 4.10 -16.45 -9.96
N ASP A 79 3.77 -17.11 -11.07
CA ASP A 79 2.55 -17.90 -11.21
C ASP A 79 2.51 -19.05 -10.20
N TYR A 80 3.63 -19.75 -9.98
CA TYR A 80 3.75 -20.78 -8.95
C TYR A 80 3.38 -20.25 -7.57
N ARG A 81 3.90 -19.09 -7.16
CA ARG A 81 3.58 -18.49 -5.85
C ARG A 81 2.08 -18.24 -5.70
N GLN A 82 1.41 -17.71 -6.74
CA GLN A 82 -0.04 -17.43 -6.68
C GLN A 82 -0.86 -18.75 -6.66
N ARG A 83 -0.39 -19.79 -7.37
CA ARG A 83 -0.99 -21.12 -7.33
C ARG A 83 -0.79 -21.79 -5.98
N LEU A 84 0.35 -21.58 -5.34
CA LEU A 84 0.62 -22.04 -3.97
C LEU A 84 -0.49 -21.60 -3.01
N TRP A 85 -0.89 -20.33 -3.08
CA TRP A 85 -1.88 -19.70 -2.20
C TRP A 85 -3.32 -19.82 -2.69
N ARG A 86 -3.56 -20.40 -3.87
CA ARG A 86 -4.88 -20.73 -4.39
C ARG A 86 -5.85 -19.54 -4.51
N HIS A 87 -5.36 -18.33 -4.84
CA HIS A 87 -6.21 -17.13 -4.91
C HIS A 87 -7.40 -17.33 -5.86
N ARG A 88 -7.14 -17.85 -7.07
CA ARG A 88 -8.17 -18.18 -8.06
C ARG A 88 -9.16 -19.21 -7.54
N GLN A 89 -8.68 -20.35 -7.01
CA GLN A 89 -9.54 -21.46 -6.57
C GLN A 89 -10.45 -21.03 -5.41
N VAL A 90 -9.90 -20.33 -4.40
CA VAL A 90 -10.70 -19.85 -3.26
C VAL A 90 -11.76 -18.84 -3.73
N ALA A 91 -11.37 -17.91 -4.61
CA ALA A 91 -12.33 -16.95 -5.16
C ALA A 91 -13.47 -17.63 -5.94
N GLN A 92 -13.16 -18.59 -6.82
CA GLN A 92 -14.16 -19.34 -7.59
C GLN A 92 -15.08 -20.16 -6.70
N GLN A 93 -14.51 -20.86 -5.69
CA GLN A 93 -15.26 -21.71 -4.78
C GLN A 93 -16.27 -20.91 -3.95
N HIS A 94 -15.87 -19.75 -3.45
CA HIS A 94 -16.62 -18.96 -2.47
C HIS A 94 -17.32 -17.73 -3.04
N TYR A 95 -17.23 -17.47 -4.35
CA TYR A 95 -17.88 -16.30 -4.95
C TYR A 95 -19.39 -16.24 -4.67
N LYS A 96 -20.05 -17.40 -4.69
CA LYS A 96 -21.51 -17.49 -4.44
C LYS A 96 -21.89 -17.29 -2.98
N ASP A 97 -20.92 -17.44 -2.06
CA ASP A 97 -21.11 -17.27 -0.62
C ASP A 97 -21.03 -15.80 -0.18
N LEU A 98 -20.56 -14.91 -1.08
CA LEU A 98 -20.54 -13.47 -0.83
C LEU A 98 -21.96 -12.90 -0.69
N ASP A 99 -22.07 -11.81 0.07
CA ASP A 99 -23.29 -11.01 0.12
C ASP A 99 -23.80 -10.69 -1.29
N PRO A 100 -25.10 -10.89 -1.59
CA PRO A 100 -25.68 -10.62 -2.91
C PRO A 100 -25.39 -9.21 -3.44
N LYS A 101 -25.34 -8.20 -2.58
CA LYS A 101 -24.98 -6.82 -2.94
C LYS A 101 -23.54 -6.73 -3.46
N ILE A 102 -22.60 -7.39 -2.79
CA ILE A 102 -21.20 -7.39 -3.21
C ILE A 102 -21.01 -8.12 -4.54
N ARG A 103 -21.74 -9.24 -4.74
CA ARG A 103 -21.76 -9.91 -6.05
C ARG A 103 -22.28 -8.98 -7.15
N ALA A 104 -23.39 -8.28 -6.92
CA ALA A 104 -23.94 -7.33 -7.87
C ALA A 104 -22.96 -6.20 -8.21
N ILE A 105 -22.20 -5.69 -7.22
CA ILE A 105 -21.14 -4.70 -7.41
C ILE A 105 -20.01 -5.27 -8.28
N CYS A 106 -19.55 -6.50 -8.01
CA CYS A 106 -18.51 -7.15 -8.81
C CYS A 106 -18.96 -7.41 -10.25
N GLU A 107 -20.20 -7.86 -10.44
CA GLU A 107 -20.80 -8.11 -11.76
C GLU A 107 -20.93 -6.81 -12.56
N ALA A 108 -21.41 -5.75 -11.92
CA ALA A 108 -21.54 -4.43 -12.53
C ALA A 108 -20.19 -3.84 -12.94
N PHE A 109 -19.18 -3.93 -12.07
CA PHE A 109 -17.83 -3.49 -12.39
C PHE A 109 -17.26 -4.20 -13.62
N GLN A 110 -17.36 -5.52 -13.66
CA GLN A 110 -16.92 -6.31 -14.82
C GLN A 110 -17.74 -6.00 -16.09
N ALA A 111 -19.02 -5.69 -15.94
CA ALA A 111 -19.85 -5.25 -17.07
C ALA A 111 -19.37 -3.90 -17.63
N GLY A 112 -18.92 -2.96 -16.77
CA GLY A 112 -18.32 -1.69 -17.18
C GLY A 112 -17.03 -1.89 -17.96
N VAL A 113 -16.10 -2.72 -17.45
CA VAL A 113 -14.87 -3.08 -18.17
C VAL A 113 -15.18 -3.71 -19.53
N LYS A 114 -16.09 -4.68 -19.58
CA LYS A 114 -16.51 -5.33 -20.83
C LYS A 114 -17.16 -4.35 -21.81
N LYS A 115 -17.91 -3.38 -21.30
CA LYS A 115 -18.53 -2.32 -22.13
C LYS A 115 -17.46 -1.50 -22.83
N PHE A 116 -16.41 -1.07 -22.11
CA PHE A 116 -15.28 -0.37 -22.71
C PHE A 116 -14.59 -1.23 -23.78
N MET A 117 -14.25 -2.48 -23.47
CA MET A 117 -13.61 -3.41 -24.41
C MET A 117 -14.45 -3.67 -25.68
N GLN A 118 -15.78 -3.65 -25.56
CA GLN A 118 -16.69 -3.79 -26.73
C GLN A 118 -16.70 -2.54 -27.60
N LEU A 119 -16.59 -1.36 -27.01
CA LEU A 119 -16.57 -0.09 -27.75
C LEU A 119 -15.20 0.20 -28.37
N HIS A 120 -14.12 -0.34 -27.77
CA HIS A 120 -12.72 -0.10 -28.15
C HIS A 120 -11.95 -1.43 -28.36
N PRO A 121 -12.39 -2.29 -29.30
CA PRO A 121 -11.76 -3.60 -29.50
C PRO A 121 -10.30 -3.49 -29.92
N GLU A 122 -9.90 -2.39 -30.56
CA GLU A 122 -8.50 -2.09 -30.94
C GLU A 122 -7.56 -1.90 -29.77
N GLN A 123 -8.08 -1.57 -28.58
CA GLN A 123 -7.30 -1.39 -27.35
C GLN A 123 -7.20 -2.68 -26.51
N VAL A 124 -7.92 -3.72 -26.91
CA VAL A 124 -7.94 -4.99 -26.18
C VAL A 124 -6.75 -5.85 -26.59
N PRO A 125 -5.80 -6.13 -25.68
CA PRO A 125 -4.63 -6.95 -26.03
C PRO A 125 -5.06 -8.39 -26.31
N ALA A 126 -4.37 -9.03 -27.27
CA ALA A 126 -4.66 -10.42 -27.68
C ALA A 126 -4.51 -11.43 -26.51
N TRP A 127 -3.74 -11.10 -25.49
CA TRP A 127 -3.55 -11.90 -24.28
C TRP A 127 -4.58 -11.62 -23.16
N ALA A 128 -5.58 -10.78 -23.40
CA ALA A 128 -6.60 -10.45 -22.40
C ALA A 128 -7.23 -11.73 -21.80
N PRO A 129 -7.35 -11.86 -20.47
CA PRO A 129 -8.03 -12.98 -19.87
C PRO A 129 -9.54 -12.85 -20.11
N LYS A 130 -10.26 -13.99 -20.05
CA LYS A 130 -11.71 -13.94 -19.97
C LYS A 130 -12.11 -13.29 -18.64
N LEU A 131 -12.93 -12.23 -18.71
CA LEU A 131 -13.37 -11.49 -17.54
C LEU A 131 -14.52 -12.17 -16.81
N GLU A 132 -14.32 -12.44 -15.52
CA GLU A 132 -15.30 -13.07 -14.63
C GLU A 132 -15.35 -12.32 -13.28
N PRO A 133 -16.53 -12.13 -12.65
CA PRO A 133 -16.65 -11.29 -11.45
C PRO A 133 -15.87 -11.80 -10.23
N TRP A 134 -15.60 -13.10 -10.10
CA TRP A 134 -14.80 -13.67 -9.03
C TRP A 134 -13.33 -13.20 -9.05
N GLN A 135 -12.84 -12.68 -10.18
CA GLN A 135 -11.47 -12.15 -10.31
C GLN A 135 -11.21 -10.97 -9.37
N LEU A 136 -12.24 -10.18 -9.02
CA LEU A 136 -12.11 -9.11 -8.05
C LEU A 136 -11.78 -9.65 -6.65
N VAL A 137 -12.35 -10.79 -6.27
CA VAL A 137 -12.04 -11.47 -5.01
C VAL A 137 -10.62 -12.01 -5.02
N ALA A 138 -10.19 -12.65 -6.12
CA ALA A 138 -8.83 -13.15 -6.29
C ALA A 138 -7.82 -12.00 -6.23
N LEU A 139 -8.09 -10.88 -6.90
CA LEU A 139 -7.24 -9.70 -6.90
C LEU A 139 -7.14 -9.09 -5.49
N GLY A 140 -8.26 -8.92 -4.78
CA GLY A 140 -8.24 -8.40 -3.42
C GLY A 140 -7.37 -9.27 -2.49
N ARG A 141 -7.49 -10.60 -2.57
CA ARG A 141 -6.62 -11.53 -1.84
C ARG A 141 -5.15 -11.35 -2.22
N TYR A 142 -4.85 -11.36 -3.52
CA TYR A 142 -3.50 -11.24 -4.05
C TYR A 142 -2.79 -9.96 -3.54
N ILE A 143 -3.47 -8.82 -3.59
CA ILE A 143 -2.90 -7.51 -3.23
C ILE A 143 -2.40 -7.48 -1.78
N ILE A 144 -3.16 -8.01 -0.83
CA ILE A 144 -2.77 -7.93 0.59
C ILE A 144 -2.12 -9.21 1.13
N TRP A 145 -1.97 -10.25 0.30
CA TRP A 145 -1.40 -11.53 0.72
C TRP A 145 0.10 -11.45 1.04
N GLY A 146 0.81 -10.53 0.38
CA GLY A 146 2.25 -10.37 0.58
C GLY A 146 2.66 -10.03 2.01
N TRP A 147 1.75 -9.49 2.85
CA TRP A 147 2.06 -9.16 4.24
C TRP A 147 2.18 -10.41 5.12
N PRO A 148 1.15 -11.28 5.27
CA PRO A 148 1.29 -12.50 6.05
C PRO A 148 2.31 -13.49 5.45
N GLU A 149 2.44 -13.57 4.13
CA GLU A 149 3.50 -14.35 3.49
C GLU A 149 4.89 -13.83 3.88
N GLY A 150 5.05 -12.50 3.92
CA GLY A 150 6.29 -11.84 4.29
C GLY A 150 6.67 -12.05 5.77
N GLU A 151 5.72 -12.13 6.67
CA GLU A 151 5.96 -12.44 8.09
C GLU A 151 6.53 -13.84 8.23
N ALA A 152 5.89 -14.87 7.67
CA ALA A 152 6.37 -16.23 7.70
C ALA A 152 7.71 -16.41 6.97
N ALA A 153 7.93 -15.70 5.86
CA ALA A 153 9.25 -15.69 5.20
C ALA A 153 10.31 -15.05 6.09
N GLY A 154 9.97 -14.06 6.90
CA GLY A 154 10.83 -13.46 7.91
C GLY A 154 11.28 -14.45 8.99
N ASP A 155 10.40 -15.36 9.44
CA ASP A 155 10.73 -16.43 10.40
C ASP A 155 11.77 -17.39 9.80
N LEU A 156 11.56 -17.78 8.54
CA LEU A 156 12.50 -18.63 7.82
C LEU A 156 13.86 -17.94 7.63
N GLN A 157 13.85 -16.64 7.33
CA GLN A 157 15.08 -15.85 7.16
C GLN A 157 15.85 -15.73 8.48
N ARG A 158 15.17 -15.42 9.59
CA ARG A 158 15.80 -15.34 10.93
C ARG A 158 16.44 -16.66 11.35
N ALA A 159 15.87 -17.79 10.92
CA ALA A 159 16.44 -19.11 11.11
C ALA A 159 17.53 -19.47 10.09
N GLY A 160 17.86 -18.59 9.15
CA GLY A 160 18.86 -18.85 8.10
C GLY A 160 18.43 -19.88 7.06
N ILE A 161 17.14 -20.13 6.90
CA ILE A 161 16.61 -21.16 6.00
C ILE A 161 16.39 -20.62 4.60
N ARG A 162 15.95 -19.38 4.50
CA ARG A 162 15.67 -18.70 3.23
C ARG A 162 16.42 -17.38 3.15
N PRO A 163 17.22 -17.11 2.08
CA PRO A 163 18.01 -15.89 1.97
C PRO A 163 17.25 -14.72 1.33
N ASP A 164 16.08 -14.94 0.71
CA ASP A 164 15.41 -13.94 -0.11
C ASP A 164 14.94 -12.74 0.71
N PRO A 165 15.28 -11.52 0.31
CA PRO A 165 14.78 -10.34 0.99
C PRO A 165 13.27 -10.22 0.81
N VAL A 166 12.58 -10.03 1.91
CA VAL A 166 11.17 -9.63 1.88
C VAL A 166 11.10 -8.21 1.33
N ALA A 167 10.30 -7.97 0.30
CA ALA A 167 10.07 -6.63 -0.21
C ALA A 167 9.34 -5.81 0.86
N TYR A 168 10.05 -4.83 1.45
CA TYR A 168 9.43 -3.93 2.41
C TYR A 168 8.66 -2.83 1.66
N HIS A 169 7.35 -2.83 1.86
CA HIS A 169 6.50 -1.71 1.51
C HIS A 169 6.46 -0.72 2.69
N GLY A 170 6.39 0.56 2.41
CA GLY A 170 6.28 1.60 3.41
C GLY A 170 4.99 2.38 3.26
N SER A 171 4.64 3.19 4.25
CA SER A 171 3.53 4.14 4.18
C SER A 171 3.66 5.17 5.29
N ASN A 172 2.89 6.27 5.19
CA ASN A 172 2.58 7.15 6.32
C ASN A 172 1.07 7.18 6.53
N GLU A 173 0.65 7.12 7.75
CA GLU A 173 -0.70 7.53 8.16
C GLU A 173 -0.60 8.48 9.35
N MET A 174 -1.46 9.50 9.38
CA MET A 174 -1.47 10.49 10.46
C MET A 174 -2.89 10.92 10.77
N LEU A 175 -3.15 11.20 12.05
CA LEU A 175 -4.38 11.80 12.53
C LEU A 175 -4.08 12.92 13.52
N LEU A 176 -4.80 14.05 13.39
CA LEU A 176 -4.84 15.13 14.36
C LEU A 176 -6.26 15.27 14.92
N ALA A 177 -6.35 15.43 16.23
CA ALA A 177 -7.61 15.69 16.92
C ALA A 177 -8.13 17.11 16.63
N PRO A 178 -9.46 17.38 16.77
CA PRO A 178 -10.08 18.67 16.45
C PRO A 178 -9.41 19.89 17.10
N TRP A 179 -9.00 19.76 18.36
CA TRP A 179 -8.41 20.85 19.14
C TRP A 179 -6.98 21.24 18.70
N ARG A 180 -6.34 20.44 17.82
CA ARG A 180 -5.04 20.73 17.20
C ARG A 180 -5.15 21.45 15.85
N THR A 181 -6.33 21.55 15.29
CA THR A 181 -6.56 22.00 13.92
C THR A 181 -7.30 23.36 13.87
N ALA A 182 -7.04 24.12 12.82
CA ALA A 182 -7.66 25.43 12.61
C ALA A 182 -9.18 25.35 12.35
N MET A 183 -9.63 24.25 11.76
CA MET A 183 -11.05 24.02 11.44
C MET A 183 -11.82 23.36 12.58
N HIS A 184 -11.18 23.08 13.74
CA HIS A 184 -11.77 22.34 14.85
C HIS A 184 -12.41 21.00 14.43
N ALA A 185 -11.84 20.37 13.40
CA ALA A 185 -12.22 19.07 12.86
C ALA A 185 -10.97 18.19 12.73
N PRO A 186 -11.05 16.86 12.87
CA PRO A 186 -9.88 16.01 12.68
C PRO A 186 -9.27 16.19 11.29
N ILE A 187 -7.95 16.07 11.20
CA ILE A 187 -7.26 15.97 9.91
C ILE A 187 -6.62 14.59 9.80
N ALA A 188 -6.90 13.89 8.71
CA ALA A 188 -6.28 12.62 8.38
C ALA A 188 -5.33 12.77 7.19
N VAL A 189 -4.20 12.05 7.24
CA VAL A 189 -3.31 11.85 6.09
C VAL A 189 -3.31 10.36 5.75
N VAL A 190 -3.57 10.08 4.48
CA VAL A 190 -3.56 8.75 3.87
C VAL A 190 -2.47 8.77 2.80
N ASP A 191 -1.34 8.11 3.08
CA ASP A 191 -0.13 8.28 2.27
C ASP A 191 0.63 6.95 2.11
N PRO A 192 0.11 6.01 1.28
CA PRO A 192 0.78 4.75 1.01
C PRO A 192 2.06 4.97 0.20
N HIS A 193 3.14 4.26 0.58
CA HIS A 193 4.44 4.29 -0.09
C HIS A 193 4.70 2.95 -0.77
N LEU A 194 4.24 2.83 -2.00
CA LEU A 194 4.30 1.61 -2.79
C LEU A 194 4.97 1.87 -4.14
N SER A 195 5.00 0.86 -5.01
CA SER A 195 5.48 1.02 -6.39
C SER A 195 4.58 1.98 -7.18
N TRP A 196 5.20 2.81 -8.03
CA TRP A 196 4.47 3.65 -8.99
C TRP A 196 4.12 2.92 -10.29
N TYR A 197 4.42 1.63 -10.35
CA TYR A 197 4.19 0.74 -11.50
C TYR A 197 3.60 -0.59 -11.02
N GLY A 198 2.85 -1.24 -11.89
CA GLY A 198 2.22 -2.52 -11.60
C GLY A 198 1.03 -2.41 -10.64
N GLU A 199 0.73 -3.51 -9.96
CA GLU A 199 -0.48 -3.71 -9.16
C GLU A 199 -0.66 -2.71 -8.01
N PHE A 200 0.41 -2.13 -7.50
CA PHE A 200 0.37 -1.16 -6.40
C PHE A 200 0.26 0.30 -6.87
N ARG A 201 0.14 0.53 -8.16
CA ARG A 201 -0.13 1.85 -8.71
C ARG A 201 -1.61 2.18 -8.58
N PHE A 202 -1.93 3.04 -7.65
CA PHE A 202 -3.30 3.45 -7.38
C PHE A 202 -3.94 4.24 -8.52
N TYR A 203 -5.28 4.09 -8.61
CA TYR A 203 -6.16 4.86 -9.47
C TYR A 203 -7.01 5.79 -8.61
N GLU A 204 -7.02 7.09 -8.93
CA GLU A 204 -7.76 8.11 -8.21
C GLU A 204 -9.21 8.17 -8.72
N ILE A 205 -10.22 8.15 -7.82
CA ILE A 205 -11.62 8.09 -8.23
C ILE A 205 -12.56 8.67 -7.17
N ARG A 206 -13.71 9.21 -7.60
CA ARG A 206 -14.84 9.61 -6.75
C ARG A 206 -16.10 8.88 -7.22
N LEU A 207 -16.80 8.26 -6.27
CA LEU A 207 -18.00 7.46 -6.53
C LEU A 207 -19.18 8.01 -5.76
N TYR A 208 -20.32 8.10 -6.45
CA TYR A 208 -21.60 8.51 -5.89
C TYR A 208 -22.68 7.58 -6.45
N GLY A 209 -23.25 6.70 -5.61
CA GLY A 209 -24.28 5.75 -6.02
C GLY A 209 -24.98 5.10 -4.82
N GLY A 210 -26.22 5.45 -4.56
CA GLY A 210 -26.97 4.96 -3.42
C GLY A 210 -26.28 5.35 -2.10
N GLU A 211 -25.90 4.35 -1.31
CA GLU A 211 -25.16 4.55 -0.05
C GLU A 211 -23.64 4.69 -0.23
N LEU A 212 -23.13 4.47 -1.44
CA LEU A 212 -21.71 4.63 -1.75
C LEU A 212 -21.42 6.08 -2.13
N GLU A 213 -20.79 6.82 -1.24
CA GLU A 213 -20.22 8.14 -1.49
C GLU A 213 -18.77 8.11 -1.02
N MET A 214 -17.81 7.95 -1.93
CA MET A 214 -16.41 7.76 -1.56
C MET A 214 -15.45 8.50 -2.49
N SER A 215 -14.43 9.12 -1.90
CA SER A 215 -13.30 9.75 -2.57
C SER A 215 -12.01 9.06 -2.12
N GLY A 216 -11.14 8.74 -3.04
CA GLY A 216 -9.85 8.13 -2.67
C GLY A 216 -9.14 7.44 -3.82
N ALA A 217 -8.36 6.45 -3.44
CA ALA A 217 -7.55 5.63 -4.31
C ALA A 217 -7.98 4.16 -4.27
N THR A 218 -8.10 3.55 -5.44
CA THR A 218 -8.36 2.11 -5.58
C THR A 218 -7.18 1.40 -6.22
N ILE A 219 -7.04 0.12 -5.92
CA ILE A 219 -6.22 -0.79 -6.73
C ILE A 219 -6.93 -0.98 -8.07
N LEU A 220 -6.19 -0.87 -9.16
CA LEU A 220 -6.72 -1.01 -10.51
C LEU A 220 -7.31 -2.42 -10.71
N GLY A 221 -8.60 -2.47 -11.03
CA GLY A 221 -9.38 -3.71 -11.12
C GLY A 221 -10.27 -3.99 -9.91
N LEU A 222 -10.31 -3.12 -8.88
CA LEU A 222 -11.26 -3.18 -7.77
C LEU A 222 -12.34 -2.09 -7.89
N PRO A 223 -13.57 -2.32 -7.38
CA PRO A 223 -14.74 -1.53 -7.75
C PRO A 223 -14.87 -0.19 -7.05
N PHE A 224 -14.22 0.01 -5.90
CA PHE A 224 -14.31 1.23 -5.10
C PHE A 224 -12.98 1.50 -4.36
N PRO A 225 -12.75 2.74 -3.88
CA PRO A 225 -11.52 3.10 -3.17
C PRO A 225 -11.21 2.17 -2.00
N SER A 226 -9.97 1.71 -1.94
CA SER A 226 -9.45 0.91 -0.82
C SER A 226 -8.93 1.80 0.30
N LEU A 227 -8.52 3.03 -0.03
CA LEU A 227 -7.97 4.05 0.86
C LEU A 227 -8.60 5.40 0.53
N GLY A 228 -8.95 6.16 1.56
CA GLY A 228 -9.55 7.47 1.37
C GLY A 228 -10.59 7.81 2.41
N HIS A 229 -11.69 8.41 1.98
CA HIS A 229 -12.78 8.81 2.89
C HIS A 229 -14.14 8.76 2.23
N ASN A 230 -15.15 8.59 3.05
CA ASN A 230 -16.55 8.82 2.70
C ASN A 230 -17.04 10.14 3.31
N ARG A 231 -18.35 10.36 3.37
CA ARG A 231 -18.98 11.54 4.00
C ARG A 231 -18.70 11.67 5.50
N TYR A 232 -18.34 10.57 6.20
CA TYR A 232 -18.37 10.47 7.65
C TYR A 232 -17.01 10.17 8.27
N LEU A 233 -16.15 9.49 7.55
CA LEU A 233 -14.86 9.04 8.08
C LEU A 233 -13.81 8.90 6.99
N SER A 234 -12.54 8.95 7.41
CA SER A 234 -11.36 8.61 6.62
C SER A 234 -10.72 7.35 7.16
N ILE A 235 -10.19 6.51 6.26
CA ILE A 235 -9.41 5.32 6.59
C ILE A 235 -8.04 5.37 5.92
N ALA A 236 -7.00 5.10 6.70
CA ALA A 236 -5.62 4.91 6.25
C ALA A 236 -5.08 3.56 6.73
N MET A 237 -4.10 3.01 6.02
CA MET A 237 -3.46 1.75 6.37
C MET A 237 -1.96 1.82 6.15
N THR A 238 -1.20 1.19 7.07
CA THR A 238 0.25 1.00 6.92
C THR A 238 0.67 -0.42 7.25
N THR A 239 1.84 -0.82 6.78
CA THR A 239 2.42 -2.12 7.05
C THR A 239 3.07 -2.19 8.44
N GLY A 240 3.35 -3.39 8.94
CA GLY A 240 3.97 -3.62 10.24
C GLY A 240 2.94 -3.86 11.33
N GLY A 241 1.85 -4.54 11.00
CA GLY A 241 0.79 -4.98 11.90
C GLY A 241 1.22 -6.04 12.93
N PRO A 242 0.26 -6.71 13.57
CA PRO A 242 0.55 -7.79 14.50
C PRO A 242 1.11 -9.01 13.75
N ASP A 243 1.74 -9.92 14.45
CA ASP A 243 2.28 -11.16 13.88
C ASP A 243 1.15 -12.17 13.64
N THR A 244 0.83 -12.40 12.37
CA THR A 244 -0.35 -13.19 11.95
C THR A 244 0.00 -14.57 11.39
N SER A 245 1.28 -14.87 11.10
CA SER A 245 1.66 -16.07 10.36
C SER A 245 2.86 -16.73 10.98
N ASP A 246 2.97 -18.05 10.84
CA ASP A 246 4.03 -18.85 11.44
C ASP A 246 4.67 -19.81 10.44
N ALA A 247 5.95 -20.10 10.63
CA ALA A 247 6.62 -21.21 10.00
C ALA A 247 6.73 -22.40 10.97
N TYR A 248 6.67 -23.62 10.42
CA TYR A 248 6.83 -24.86 11.18
C TYR A 248 7.94 -25.72 10.60
N GLU A 249 8.77 -26.28 11.47
CA GLU A 249 9.76 -27.29 11.12
C GLU A 249 9.11 -28.67 11.15
N GLU A 250 9.08 -29.33 10.00
CA GLU A 250 8.38 -30.60 9.78
C GLU A 250 9.35 -31.80 9.62
N GLU A 251 9.04 -32.89 10.22
CA GLU A 251 9.69 -34.16 9.93
C GLU A 251 8.96 -34.86 8.76
N VAL A 252 9.61 -34.92 7.59
CA VAL A 252 9.03 -35.48 6.35
C VAL A 252 9.82 -36.70 5.90
N ARG A 253 9.11 -37.78 5.58
CA ARG A 253 9.69 -39.02 5.01
C ARG A 253 8.65 -39.76 4.16
N ASP A 254 9.04 -40.24 2.98
CA ASP A 254 8.22 -41.08 2.09
C ASP A 254 6.84 -40.49 1.80
N ALA A 255 6.80 -39.18 1.44
CA ALA A 255 5.58 -38.41 1.19
C ALA A 255 4.60 -38.38 2.39
N ARG A 256 5.13 -38.51 3.60
CA ARG A 256 4.41 -38.37 4.86
C ARG A 256 5.14 -37.40 5.77
N TYR A 257 4.39 -36.76 6.68
CA TYR A 257 4.94 -35.95 7.74
C TYR A 257 4.54 -36.52 9.11
N ARG A 258 5.43 -36.37 10.08
CA ARG A 258 5.16 -36.75 11.45
C ARG A 258 4.32 -35.71 12.17
N PHE A 259 3.27 -36.19 12.88
CA PHE A 259 2.50 -35.35 13.79
C PHE A 259 2.16 -36.17 15.04
N LYS A 260 2.73 -35.79 16.18
CA LYS A 260 2.70 -36.59 17.44
C LYS A 260 3.25 -38.00 17.19
N ASP A 261 2.45 -39.02 17.43
CA ASP A 261 2.83 -40.42 17.26
C ASP A 261 2.48 -41.01 15.89
N GLU A 262 1.95 -40.18 14.96
CA GLU A 262 1.44 -40.64 13.67
C GLU A 262 2.25 -40.08 12.48
N TRP A 263 2.37 -40.90 11.43
CA TRP A 263 2.82 -40.46 10.10
C TRP A 263 1.62 -40.21 9.20
N ARG A 264 1.30 -38.95 8.95
CA ARG A 264 0.20 -38.53 8.11
C ARG A 264 0.68 -38.31 6.67
N PRO A 265 -0.16 -38.64 5.65
CA PRO A 265 0.20 -38.33 4.27
C PRO A 265 0.30 -36.82 4.05
N LEU A 266 1.28 -36.38 3.24
CA LEU A 266 1.29 -35.05 2.71
C LEU A 266 0.07 -34.84 1.79
N ASP A 267 -0.56 -33.66 1.83
CA ASP A 267 -1.46 -33.24 0.77
C ASP A 267 -0.63 -32.80 -0.44
N VAL A 268 -0.75 -33.59 -1.53
CA VAL A 268 0.05 -33.38 -2.74
C VAL A 268 -0.88 -33.01 -3.88
N ARG A 269 -0.67 -31.86 -4.46
CA ARG A 269 -1.37 -31.45 -5.67
C ARG A 269 -0.40 -31.08 -6.78
N THR A 270 -0.81 -31.26 -8.02
CA THR A 270 -0.09 -30.80 -9.20
C THR A 270 -0.81 -29.60 -9.79
N GLU A 271 -0.09 -28.49 -9.93
CA GLU A 271 -0.56 -27.31 -10.65
C GLU A 271 -0.01 -27.34 -12.09
N HIS A 272 -0.88 -27.08 -13.04
CA HIS A 272 -0.57 -27.02 -14.46
C HIS A 272 -0.39 -25.58 -14.89
N ILE A 273 0.86 -25.13 -15.06
CA ILE A 273 1.18 -23.75 -15.45
C ILE A 273 1.37 -23.71 -16.97
N GLY A 274 0.49 -22.97 -17.66
CA GLY A 274 0.68 -22.67 -19.07
C GLY A 274 1.85 -21.70 -19.26
N VAL A 275 2.75 -22.01 -20.20
CA VAL A 275 3.92 -21.20 -20.51
C VAL A 275 3.98 -20.91 -21.99
N LYS A 276 3.97 -19.64 -22.37
CA LYS A 276 4.12 -19.21 -23.78
C LYS A 276 5.53 -19.50 -24.28
N VAL A 277 5.62 -20.24 -25.38
CA VAL A 277 6.87 -20.55 -26.09
C VAL A 277 6.65 -20.30 -27.59
N GLY A 278 7.10 -19.13 -28.08
CA GLY A 278 6.72 -18.67 -29.43
C GLY A 278 5.21 -18.39 -29.50
N ASP A 279 4.53 -19.04 -30.45
CA ASP A 279 3.08 -18.92 -30.65
C ASP A 279 2.27 -20.02 -29.92
N GLU A 280 2.95 -20.95 -29.23
CA GLU A 280 2.30 -22.06 -28.52
C GLU A 280 2.31 -21.84 -27.01
N VAL A 281 1.36 -22.44 -26.31
CA VAL A 281 1.35 -22.56 -24.85
C VAL A 281 1.67 -24.00 -24.47
N LYS A 282 2.81 -24.21 -23.78
CA LYS A 282 3.20 -25.50 -23.21
C LYS A 282 2.83 -25.55 -21.74
N VAL A 283 2.52 -26.72 -21.22
CA VAL A 283 2.18 -26.92 -19.82
C VAL A 283 3.41 -27.40 -19.06
N GLU A 284 3.73 -26.71 -17.98
CA GLU A 284 4.70 -27.16 -16.96
C GLU A 284 3.95 -27.61 -15.71
N ASP A 285 4.23 -28.83 -15.27
CA ASP A 285 3.65 -29.42 -14.07
C ASP A 285 4.51 -29.08 -12.86
N VAL A 286 3.89 -28.46 -11.85
CA VAL A 286 4.56 -28.09 -10.60
C VAL A 286 3.87 -28.82 -9.44
N ARG A 287 4.65 -29.59 -8.69
CA ARG A 287 4.17 -30.30 -7.51
C ARG A 287 4.22 -29.41 -6.28
N ILE A 288 3.12 -29.33 -5.56
CA ILE A 288 2.97 -28.61 -4.29
C ILE A 288 2.65 -29.63 -3.21
N GLU A 289 3.43 -29.63 -2.14
CA GLU A 289 3.27 -30.47 -0.97
C GLU A 289 2.84 -29.62 0.22
N SER A 290 1.92 -30.11 1.03
CA SER A 290 1.44 -29.41 2.21
C SER A 290 1.29 -30.37 3.39
N THR A 291 1.52 -29.85 4.59
CA THR A 291 1.09 -30.45 5.84
C THR A 291 -0.25 -29.84 6.28
N HIS A 292 -0.74 -30.20 7.46
CA HIS A 292 -1.94 -29.54 8.02
C HIS A 292 -1.68 -28.07 8.42
N HIS A 293 -0.42 -27.66 8.63
CA HIS A 293 -0.08 -26.27 8.87
C HIS A 293 -0.17 -25.42 7.59
N GLY A 294 0.13 -26.02 6.43
CA GLY A 294 0.08 -25.35 5.14
C GLY A 294 1.13 -25.85 4.15
N PRO A 295 1.38 -25.12 3.06
CA PRO A 295 2.33 -25.53 2.04
C PRO A 295 3.77 -25.55 2.59
N ILE A 296 4.56 -26.53 2.11
CA ILE A 296 6.00 -26.59 2.36
C ILE A 296 6.68 -25.53 1.49
N ALA A 297 7.26 -24.52 2.14
CA ALA A 297 7.90 -23.39 1.50
C ALA A 297 9.41 -23.56 1.31
N ALA A 298 10.05 -24.46 2.06
CA ALA A 298 11.48 -24.71 1.96
C ALA A 298 11.86 -26.13 2.44
N HIS A 299 13.01 -26.61 1.92
CA HIS A 299 13.72 -27.78 2.43
C HIS A 299 15.16 -27.39 2.76
N LYS A 300 15.64 -27.79 3.93
CA LYS A 300 17.04 -27.57 4.35
C LYS A 300 17.48 -28.63 5.33
N ASP A 301 18.70 -29.15 5.16
CA ASP A 301 19.34 -30.09 6.08
C ASP A 301 18.49 -31.32 6.44
N GLY A 302 17.73 -31.85 5.46
CA GLY A 302 16.85 -33.03 5.63
C GLY A 302 15.51 -32.74 6.31
N LYS A 303 15.21 -31.49 6.60
CA LYS A 303 13.95 -30.99 7.17
C LYS A 303 13.13 -30.26 6.12
N ALA A 304 11.81 -30.23 6.31
CA ALA A 304 10.90 -29.42 5.54
C ALA A 304 10.36 -28.28 6.43
N TYR A 305 9.95 -27.18 5.82
CA TYR A 305 9.39 -26.03 6.51
C TYR A 305 8.09 -25.65 5.86
N SER A 306 6.98 -25.82 6.59
CA SER A 306 5.66 -25.39 6.16
C SER A 306 5.33 -23.99 6.67
N VAL A 307 4.35 -23.34 6.04
CA VAL A 307 3.90 -21.98 6.38
C VAL A 307 2.41 -21.98 6.65
N ALA A 308 2.03 -21.52 7.85
CA ALA A 308 0.66 -21.35 8.28
C ALA A 308 0.22 -19.87 8.17
N ILE A 309 -0.83 -19.62 7.40
CA ILE A 309 -1.42 -18.29 7.22
C ILE A 309 -2.92 -18.37 7.54
N PRO A 310 -3.45 -17.60 8.52
CA PRO A 310 -4.85 -17.73 8.98
C PRO A 310 -5.89 -17.21 7.99
N TYR A 311 -5.44 -16.85 6.81
CA TYR A 311 -6.26 -16.31 5.71
C TYR A 311 -6.39 -17.29 4.53
N ALA A 312 -5.98 -18.55 4.68
CA ALA A 312 -5.95 -19.52 3.58
C ALA A 312 -7.28 -19.59 2.80
N ASN A 313 -8.41 -19.52 3.49
CA ASN A 313 -9.76 -19.55 2.90
C ASN A 313 -10.47 -18.18 2.98
N GLU A 314 -9.75 -17.06 3.18
CA GLU A 314 -10.38 -15.74 3.25
C GLU A 314 -10.86 -15.29 1.86
N TYR A 315 -12.13 -14.88 1.76
CA TYR A 315 -12.74 -14.39 0.51
C TYR A 315 -13.61 -13.13 0.72
N ARG A 316 -13.78 -12.68 1.97
CA ARG A 316 -14.74 -11.61 2.35
C ARG A 316 -14.11 -10.22 2.45
N LEU A 317 -12.88 -10.03 1.97
CA LEU A 317 -12.21 -8.73 2.06
C LEU A 317 -13.01 -7.60 1.40
N LEU A 318 -13.67 -7.86 0.26
CA LEU A 318 -14.52 -6.86 -0.41
C LEU A 318 -15.76 -6.50 0.42
N GLU A 319 -16.30 -7.43 1.22
CA GLU A 319 -17.39 -7.15 2.16
C GLU A 319 -16.94 -6.20 3.26
N SER A 320 -15.74 -6.43 3.84
CA SER A 320 -15.16 -5.51 4.82
C SER A 320 -14.87 -4.14 4.21
N GLY A 321 -14.33 -4.09 3.01
CA GLY A 321 -14.11 -2.84 2.27
C GLY A 321 -15.42 -2.08 2.06
N TRP A 322 -16.49 -2.77 1.69
CA TRP A 322 -17.82 -2.19 1.55
C TRP A 322 -18.37 -1.65 2.87
N GLN A 323 -18.24 -2.42 3.96
CA GLN A 323 -18.69 -1.98 5.30
C GLN A 323 -17.96 -0.71 5.75
N ILE A 324 -16.66 -0.59 5.46
CA ILE A 324 -15.90 0.63 5.71
C ILE A 324 -16.35 1.77 4.79
N ALA A 325 -16.52 1.51 3.48
CA ALA A 325 -16.93 2.52 2.50
C ALA A 325 -18.30 3.16 2.84
N THR A 326 -19.16 2.42 3.54
CA THR A 326 -20.51 2.84 3.92
C THR A 326 -20.68 3.12 5.42
N ALA A 327 -19.61 2.99 6.22
CA ALA A 327 -19.62 3.28 7.65
C ALA A 327 -19.93 4.76 7.92
N LYS A 328 -20.73 5.05 8.96
CA LYS A 328 -21.21 6.40 9.28
C LYS A 328 -20.57 7.00 10.54
N ASN A 329 -19.91 6.19 11.34
CA ASN A 329 -19.29 6.57 12.59
C ASN A 329 -18.20 5.58 13.00
N LEU A 330 -17.49 5.84 14.10
CA LEU A 330 -16.42 4.97 14.60
C LEU A 330 -16.92 3.56 14.98
N ALA A 331 -18.15 3.44 15.50
CA ALA A 331 -18.69 2.13 15.89
C ALA A 331 -18.94 1.24 14.67
N ASP A 332 -19.41 1.80 13.56
CA ASP A 332 -19.56 1.09 12.29
C ASP A 332 -18.20 0.62 11.76
N ALA A 333 -17.19 1.52 11.77
CA ALA A 333 -15.84 1.17 11.34
C ALA A 333 -15.23 0.05 12.20
N LYS A 334 -15.35 0.12 13.53
CA LYS A 334 -14.89 -0.95 14.44
C LYS A 334 -15.59 -2.28 14.15
N ARG A 335 -16.88 -2.29 13.86
CA ARG A 335 -17.63 -3.51 13.48
C ARG A 335 -17.09 -4.14 12.20
N ALA A 336 -16.80 -3.31 11.19
CA ALA A 336 -16.21 -3.79 9.94
C ALA A 336 -14.80 -4.36 10.17
N LEU A 337 -13.98 -3.68 10.98
CA LEU A 337 -12.62 -4.11 11.31
C LEU A 337 -12.56 -5.35 12.20
N ALA A 338 -13.60 -5.60 13.01
CA ALA A 338 -13.72 -6.80 13.84
C ALA A 338 -13.89 -8.10 13.01
N GLY A 339 -14.19 -8.00 11.73
CA GLY A 339 -14.13 -9.13 10.79
C GLY A 339 -12.72 -9.66 10.55
N LEU A 340 -11.65 -8.89 10.91
CA LEU A 340 -10.25 -9.27 10.83
C LEU A 340 -9.79 -9.70 9.42
N GLN A 341 -10.33 -9.12 8.35
CA GLN A 341 -9.95 -9.45 6.98
C GLN A 341 -8.72 -8.69 6.46
N TYR A 342 -8.32 -7.60 7.12
CA TYR A 342 -7.13 -6.82 6.76
C TYR A 342 -5.86 -7.49 7.28
N MET A 343 -5.18 -8.21 6.43
CA MET A 343 -4.06 -9.13 6.70
C MET A 343 -2.84 -8.42 7.30
N GLY A 344 -2.81 -8.19 8.63
CA GLY A 344 -1.65 -7.66 9.35
C GLY A 344 -1.36 -6.17 9.09
N GLN A 345 -2.38 -5.29 9.19
CA GLN A 345 -2.22 -3.85 8.93
C GLN A 345 -2.34 -3.00 10.18
N ASN A 346 -1.58 -1.90 10.25
CA ASN A 346 -1.93 -0.76 11.09
C ASN A 346 -3.05 0.01 10.39
N ILE A 347 -4.09 0.38 11.11
CA ILE A 347 -5.25 1.09 10.53
C ILE A 347 -5.60 2.29 11.40
N MET A 348 -5.69 3.46 10.77
CA MET A 348 -6.18 4.69 11.38
C MET A 348 -7.53 5.10 10.80
N VAL A 349 -8.46 5.48 11.68
CA VAL A 349 -9.77 6.01 11.32
C VAL A 349 -9.99 7.35 12.01
N GLY A 350 -10.23 8.40 11.22
CA GLY A 350 -10.73 9.68 11.71
C GLY A 350 -12.19 9.86 11.35
N THR A 351 -13.00 10.50 12.19
CA THR A 351 -14.43 10.70 11.94
C THR A 351 -14.85 12.16 11.99
N VAL A 352 -15.92 12.51 11.29
CA VAL A 352 -16.53 13.86 11.35
C VAL A 352 -17.16 14.17 12.73
N ASP A 353 -17.29 13.17 13.62
CA ASP A 353 -17.72 13.33 14.99
C ASP A 353 -16.58 13.76 15.94
N GLY A 354 -15.35 13.78 15.45
CA GLY A 354 -14.18 14.25 16.20
C GLY A 354 -13.25 13.14 16.70
N ASP A 355 -13.59 11.88 16.48
CA ASP A 355 -12.76 10.75 16.93
C ASP A 355 -11.54 10.56 16.03
N ILE A 356 -10.43 10.19 16.68
CA ILE A 356 -9.23 9.65 16.07
C ILE A 356 -8.93 8.27 16.69
N TYR A 357 -8.82 7.24 15.85
CA TYR A 357 -8.71 5.85 16.26
C TYR A 357 -7.58 5.13 15.53
N TYR A 358 -6.92 4.22 16.25
CA TYR A 358 -5.89 3.34 15.72
C TYR A 358 -6.09 1.91 16.19
N VAL A 359 -5.80 0.94 15.30
CA VAL A 359 -5.73 -0.49 15.64
C VAL A 359 -4.69 -1.21 14.78
N ARG A 360 -3.96 -2.16 15.40
CA ARG A 360 -3.17 -3.18 14.69
C ARG A 360 -4.08 -4.35 14.33
N ASN A 361 -4.64 -4.33 13.13
CA ASN A 361 -5.66 -5.27 12.70
C ASN A 361 -5.07 -6.51 12.02
N GLY A 362 -5.60 -7.67 12.36
CA GLY A 362 -5.25 -8.95 11.74
C GLY A 362 -5.80 -10.14 12.52
N ARG A 363 -5.87 -11.30 11.87
CA ARG A 363 -6.15 -12.59 12.52
C ARG A 363 -4.89 -13.09 13.20
N VAL A 364 -4.73 -12.76 14.47
CA VAL A 364 -3.57 -13.18 15.25
C VAL A 364 -3.87 -14.52 15.91
N PRO A 365 -3.10 -15.58 15.63
CA PRO A 365 -3.27 -16.86 16.28
C PRO A 365 -2.97 -16.80 17.78
N VAL A 366 -3.77 -17.51 18.60
CA VAL A 366 -3.47 -17.75 20.00
C VAL A 366 -2.41 -18.86 20.06
N ARG A 367 -1.19 -18.48 20.39
CA ARG A 367 -0.05 -19.39 20.45
C ARG A 367 0.17 -19.91 21.88
N PRO A 368 0.48 -21.20 22.08
CA PRO A 368 0.80 -21.75 23.38
C PRO A 368 1.98 -21.06 24.04
N LYS A 369 1.97 -20.97 25.36
CA LYS A 369 3.07 -20.39 26.12
C LYS A 369 4.35 -21.22 25.93
N GLY A 370 5.44 -20.57 25.62
CA GLY A 370 6.74 -21.20 25.37
C GLY A 370 7.07 -21.44 23.89
N CYS A 371 6.10 -21.24 22.97
CA CYS A 371 6.35 -21.23 21.54
C CYS A 371 6.84 -19.86 21.09
N ASP A 372 7.93 -19.84 20.31
CA ASP A 372 8.52 -18.60 19.77
C ASP A 372 8.11 -18.42 18.30
N PRO A 373 7.13 -17.55 17.99
CA PRO A 373 6.66 -17.35 16.62
C PRO A 373 7.65 -16.59 15.72
N SER A 374 8.74 -16.05 16.30
CA SER A 374 9.74 -15.33 15.51
C SER A 374 10.65 -16.22 14.66
N ARG A 375 10.51 -17.54 14.76
CA ARG A 375 11.27 -18.57 14.03
C ARG A 375 10.43 -19.82 13.83
N PRO A 376 10.83 -20.75 12.96
CA PRO A 376 10.07 -22.00 12.76
C PRO A 376 9.83 -22.74 14.07
N MET A 377 8.57 -23.01 14.37
CA MET A 377 8.13 -23.77 15.52
C MET A 377 8.16 -25.29 15.24
N PRO A 378 8.27 -26.18 16.26
CA PRO A 378 8.25 -27.62 16.05
C PRO A 378 6.87 -28.10 15.56
N GLY A 379 6.79 -28.57 14.31
CA GLY A 379 5.54 -29.05 13.70
C GLY A 379 5.20 -30.50 14.10
N ALA A 380 6.21 -31.33 14.38
CA ALA A 380 5.98 -32.73 14.66
C ALA A 380 5.38 -33.03 16.05
N THR A 381 5.62 -32.20 17.07
CA THR A 381 5.21 -32.48 18.46
C THR A 381 3.77 -32.12 18.75
N GLY A 382 3.20 -31.16 18.03
CA GLY A 382 1.87 -30.61 18.27
C GLY A 382 1.77 -29.72 19.51
N GLU A 383 2.91 -29.31 20.10
CA GLU A 383 2.95 -28.45 21.29
C GLU A 383 2.69 -26.98 20.93
N CYS A 384 3.00 -26.58 19.70
CA CYS A 384 2.86 -25.21 19.21
C CYS A 384 1.67 -25.02 18.25
N GLU A 385 0.68 -25.91 18.31
CA GLU A 385 -0.56 -25.75 17.54
C GLU A 385 -1.33 -24.50 17.96
N TRP A 386 -1.88 -23.78 16.98
CA TRP A 386 -2.75 -22.63 17.24
C TRP A 386 -3.99 -23.03 18.03
N GLN A 387 -4.31 -22.27 19.07
CA GLN A 387 -5.45 -22.49 19.95
C GLN A 387 -6.67 -21.65 19.60
N GLY A 388 -6.70 -21.11 18.38
CA GLY A 388 -7.72 -20.21 17.88
C GLY A 388 -7.15 -18.87 17.41
N ILE A 389 -8.02 -17.87 17.27
CA ILE A 389 -7.67 -16.51 16.86
C ILE A 389 -8.06 -15.56 18.00
N HIS A 390 -7.20 -14.60 18.32
CA HIS A 390 -7.51 -13.56 19.28
C HIS A 390 -8.73 -12.73 18.84
N PRO A 391 -9.67 -12.41 19.75
CA PRO A 391 -10.76 -11.52 19.45
C PRO A 391 -10.23 -10.10 19.16
N PHE A 392 -11.04 -9.31 18.46
CA PHE A 392 -10.69 -7.94 18.05
C PHE A 392 -10.30 -7.04 19.24
N GLU A 393 -10.91 -7.26 20.39
CA GLU A 393 -10.71 -6.49 21.62
C GLU A 393 -9.31 -6.67 22.23
N ASP A 394 -8.63 -7.81 21.96
CA ASP A 394 -7.27 -8.08 22.43
C ASP A 394 -6.20 -7.30 21.64
N LEU A 395 -6.55 -6.86 20.42
CA LEU A 395 -5.60 -6.19 19.54
C LEU A 395 -5.13 -4.86 20.11
N VAL A 396 -3.90 -4.48 19.75
CA VAL A 396 -3.36 -3.17 20.12
C VAL A 396 -4.18 -2.07 19.47
N GLN A 397 -4.88 -1.26 20.26
CA GLN A 397 -5.76 -0.21 19.78
C GLN A 397 -5.87 0.95 20.75
N ILE A 398 -6.19 2.15 20.25
CA ILE A 398 -6.41 3.35 21.03
C ILE A 398 -7.41 4.29 20.34
N THR A 399 -8.23 4.96 21.14
CA THR A 399 -9.15 6.02 20.71
C THR A 399 -8.80 7.30 21.44
N ASN A 400 -8.71 8.42 20.72
CA ASN A 400 -8.55 9.78 21.26
C ASN A 400 -7.40 9.91 22.27
N PRO A 401 -6.13 9.61 21.89
CA PRO A 401 -5.01 9.74 22.81
C PRO A 401 -4.84 11.20 23.27
N PRO A 402 -4.38 11.42 24.52
CA PRO A 402 -4.26 12.76 25.10
C PRO A 402 -3.28 13.67 24.34
N GLN A 403 -2.33 13.12 23.59
CA GLN A 403 -1.44 13.87 22.71
C GLN A 403 -2.18 14.60 21.59
N GLY A 404 -3.38 14.12 21.21
CA GLY A 404 -4.20 14.67 20.14
C GLY A 404 -3.59 14.52 18.75
N TYR A 405 -2.64 13.62 18.59
CA TYR A 405 -2.12 13.21 17.28
C TYR A 405 -1.60 11.76 17.34
N MET A 406 -1.56 11.14 16.20
CA MET A 406 -0.92 9.85 15.95
C MET A 406 -0.28 9.86 14.57
N GLN A 407 0.84 9.18 14.42
CA GLN A 407 1.41 8.80 13.13
C GLN A 407 1.80 7.31 13.15
N ASN A 408 1.72 6.64 12.03
CA ASN A 408 2.40 5.37 11.85
C ASN A 408 3.14 5.38 10.51
N CYS A 409 4.45 5.26 10.59
CA CYS A 409 5.36 5.16 9.47
C CYS A 409 6.05 3.80 9.47
N ASN A 410 5.27 2.73 9.67
CA ASN A 410 5.76 1.35 9.79
C ASN A 410 6.63 1.15 11.05
N VAL A 411 6.14 1.65 12.16
CA VAL A 411 6.81 1.61 13.48
C VAL A 411 5.96 0.92 14.52
N SER A 412 6.59 0.52 15.61
CA SER A 412 5.89 0.04 16.80
C SER A 412 4.96 1.09 17.41
N PRO A 413 3.85 0.69 18.06
CA PRO A 413 2.88 1.63 18.61
C PRO A 413 3.44 2.62 19.62
N PHE A 414 4.52 2.30 20.36
CA PHE A 414 5.16 3.25 21.28
C PHE A 414 5.82 4.43 20.56
N ALA A 415 6.22 4.25 19.29
CA ALA A 415 6.88 5.27 18.49
C ALA A 415 5.93 6.13 17.65
N MET A 416 4.61 5.96 17.81
CA MET A 416 3.60 6.68 17.03
C MET A 416 3.38 8.11 17.48
N MET A 417 3.68 8.40 18.73
CA MET A 417 3.51 9.72 19.36
C MET A 417 4.49 9.84 20.52
N LYS A 418 4.77 11.06 20.93
CA LYS A 418 5.57 11.30 22.13
C LYS A 418 4.83 10.79 23.38
N ASP A 419 5.56 10.12 24.28
CA ASP A 419 5.00 9.53 25.48
C ASP A 419 3.75 8.66 25.21
N SER A 420 3.87 7.77 24.21
CA SER A 420 2.77 6.89 23.80
C SER A 420 2.29 6.01 24.93
N PRO A 421 0.96 5.94 25.20
CA PRO A 421 0.41 5.01 26.18
C PRO A 421 0.35 3.55 25.71
N LEU A 422 0.70 3.31 24.42
CA LEU A 422 0.76 1.98 23.83
C LEU A 422 2.16 1.39 24.05
N VAL A 423 2.44 0.99 25.29
CA VAL A 423 3.73 0.40 25.68
C VAL A 423 3.68 -1.14 25.61
N PRO A 424 4.77 -1.83 25.21
CA PRO A 424 4.77 -3.29 25.00
C PRO A 424 4.43 -4.09 26.25
N GLU A 425 4.71 -3.55 27.45
CA GLU A 425 4.42 -4.19 28.73
C GLU A 425 2.94 -4.51 28.94
N ARG A 426 2.04 -3.78 28.29
CA ARG A 426 0.59 -4.04 28.33
C ARG A 426 0.19 -5.32 27.58
N TRP A 427 1.04 -5.84 26.73
CA TRP A 427 0.84 -7.07 25.96
C TRP A 427 1.92 -8.12 26.25
N ALA A 428 2.55 -8.06 27.43
CA ALA A 428 3.66 -8.95 27.81
C ALA A 428 3.29 -10.45 27.78
N ASP A 429 2.02 -10.79 28.03
CA ASP A 429 1.53 -12.17 27.95
C ASP A 429 1.38 -12.69 26.50
N HIS A 430 1.20 -11.77 25.54
CA HIS A 430 1.01 -12.06 24.12
C HIS A 430 1.82 -11.06 23.25
N PRO A 431 3.17 -11.08 23.32
CA PRO A 431 4.02 -10.05 22.68
C PRO A 431 3.86 -10.00 21.15
N TYR A 432 3.40 -11.05 20.52
CA TYR A 432 3.13 -11.13 19.09
C TYR A 432 1.90 -10.30 18.65
N LEU A 433 0.97 -9.97 19.58
CA LEU A 433 -0.08 -8.98 19.33
C LEU A 433 0.50 -7.58 19.15
N TYR A 434 1.50 -7.26 19.98
CA TYR A 434 2.22 -6.00 19.89
C TYR A 434 3.22 -5.99 18.75
N ASN A 435 3.86 -7.13 18.49
CA ASN A 435 4.87 -7.34 17.47
C ASN A 435 5.92 -6.23 17.47
N ASP A 436 6.57 -6.07 18.62
CA ASP A 436 7.67 -5.13 18.76
C ASP A 436 8.92 -5.71 18.12
N THR A 437 9.21 -5.28 16.91
CA THR A 437 10.41 -5.70 16.20
C THR A 437 11.67 -5.04 16.77
N ARG A 438 11.58 -4.25 17.86
CA ARG A 438 12.67 -3.52 18.53
C ARG A 438 13.62 -2.79 17.58
N ARG A 439 13.13 -2.47 16.40
CA ARG A 439 13.89 -1.58 15.51
C ARG A 439 13.79 -0.19 16.10
N PRO A 440 14.91 0.55 16.18
CA PRO A 440 14.81 1.96 16.53
C PRO A 440 13.76 2.59 15.61
N PRO A 441 12.98 3.56 16.10
CA PRO A 441 12.01 4.25 15.27
C PRO A 441 12.75 4.72 14.02
N ASN A 442 12.16 4.45 12.84
CA ASN A 442 12.81 4.91 11.63
C ASN A 442 12.83 6.44 11.61
N GLN A 443 13.84 7.01 10.95
CA GLN A 443 14.09 8.45 10.97
C GLN A 443 12.90 9.26 10.44
N ARG A 444 12.14 8.71 9.50
CA ARG A 444 10.92 9.31 8.95
C ARG A 444 9.84 9.45 10.03
N ALA A 445 9.61 8.41 10.81
CA ALA A 445 8.66 8.43 11.92
C ALA A 445 9.10 9.41 13.02
N ALA A 446 10.39 9.42 13.39
CA ALA A 446 10.92 10.34 14.37
C ALA A 446 10.74 11.81 13.96
N MET A 447 11.04 12.13 12.69
CA MET A 447 10.79 13.48 12.14
C MET A 447 9.30 13.84 12.17
N LEU A 448 8.41 12.91 11.85
CA LEU A 448 6.96 13.18 11.89
C LEU A 448 6.44 13.36 13.32
N VAL A 449 6.97 12.61 14.30
CA VAL A 449 6.64 12.86 15.72
C VAL A 449 7.04 14.27 16.12
N ASP A 450 8.26 14.72 15.79
CA ASP A 450 8.73 16.08 16.12
C ASP A 450 7.84 17.15 15.46
N LEU A 451 7.50 16.98 14.18
CA LEU A 451 6.65 17.92 13.44
C LEU A 451 5.23 17.99 14.01
N LEU A 452 4.63 16.83 14.28
CA LEU A 452 3.25 16.75 14.79
C LEU A 452 3.14 17.17 16.26
N ASP A 453 4.15 16.84 17.08
CA ASP A 453 4.17 17.27 18.48
C ASP A 453 4.26 18.79 18.59
N ALA A 454 5.02 19.44 17.73
CA ALA A 454 5.15 20.90 17.68
C ALA A 454 3.93 21.61 17.04
N ALA A 455 3.17 20.91 16.18
CA ALA A 455 2.09 21.51 15.38
C ALA A 455 0.89 21.94 16.25
N ARG A 456 0.39 23.15 16.02
CA ARG A 456 -0.81 23.72 16.69
C ARG A 456 -1.62 24.51 15.67
N ASN A 457 -2.94 24.49 15.82
CA ASN A 457 -3.88 25.23 14.95
C ASN A 457 -3.64 24.95 13.47
N VAL A 458 -3.47 23.65 13.13
CA VAL A 458 -2.99 23.19 11.82
C VAL A 458 -4.05 23.44 10.74
N SER A 459 -3.70 24.18 9.70
CA SER A 459 -4.50 24.34 8.49
C SER A 459 -4.27 23.16 7.50
N ALA A 460 -5.11 23.07 6.46
CA ALA A 460 -4.91 22.12 5.37
C ALA A 460 -3.54 22.28 4.70
N GLU A 461 -3.14 23.52 4.41
CA GLU A 461 -1.86 23.84 3.78
C GLU A 461 -0.67 23.42 4.65
N GLN A 462 -0.74 23.71 5.96
CA GLN A 462 0.30 23.24 6.89
C GLN A 462 0.39 21.72 6.95
N MET A 463 -0.75 21.02 6.90
CA MET A 463 -0.75 19.56 6.90
C MET A 463 -0.19 18.99 5.60
N ILE A 464 -0.48 19.61 4.45
CA ILE A 464 0.19 19.30 3.17
C ILE A 464 1.71 19.47 3.33
N GLY A 465 2.15 20.60 3.92
CA GLY A 465 3.56 20.87 4.18
C GLY A 465 4.24 19.83 5.08
N ILE A 466 3.52 19.26 6.06
CA ILE A 466 4.02 18.17 6.92
C ILE A 466 4.11 16.86 6.12
N ALA A 467 3.06 16.49 5.37
CA ALA A 467 3.03 15.25 4.58
C ALA A 467 4.12 15.23 3.49
N PHE A 468 4.42 16.37 2.90
CA PHE A 468 5.46 16.54 1.88
C PHE A 468 6.78 17.09 2.43
N SER A 469 7.02 17.03 3.73
CA SER A 469 8.22 17.61 4.32
C SER A 469 9.50 16.95 3.81
N PRO A 470 10.42 17.71 3.18
CA PRO A 470 11.74 17.23 2.77
C PRO A 470 12.78 17.42 3.88
N GLN A 471 12.37 17.66 5.12
CA GLN A 471 13.27 17.88 6.25
C GLN A 471 14.00 16.59 6.61
N VAL A 472 15.31 16.68 6.77
CA VAL A 472 16.19 15.55 7.04
C VAL A 472 16.46 15.46 8.55
N TRP A 473 16.01 14.38 9.14
CA TRP A 473 16.16 14.13 10.58
C TRP A 473 17.62 13.98 10.97
N HIS A 474 18.03 14.60 12.10
CA HIS A 474 19.38 14.57 12.67
C HIS A 474 20.50 15.08 11.75
N ALA A 475 20.18 15.85 10.72
CA ALA A 475 21.18 16.47 9.86
C ALA A 475 22.07 17.48 10.63
N GLU A 476 21.59 18.03 11.76
CA GLU A 476 22.35 18.92 12.65
C GLU A 476 23.59 18.25 13.26
N LEU A 477 23.54 16.96 13.56
CA LEU A 477 24.68 16.19 14.08
C LEU A 477 25.82 16.12 13.04
N TRP A 478 25.44 15.91 11.77
CA TRP A 478 26.38 15.92 10.65
C TRP A 478 26.97 17.30 10.41
N GLN A 479 26.17 18.35 10.53
CA GLN A 479 26.63 19.72 10.41
C GLN A 479 27.65 20.08 11.49
N GLU A 480 27.38 19.66 12.73
CA GLU A 480 28.31 19.87 13.84
C GLU A 480 29.65 19.11 13.64
N ARG A 481 29.54 17.86 13.15
CA ARG A 481 30.73 17.04 12.85
C ARG A 481 31.59 17.65 11.74
N ILE A 482 30.95 18.19 10.70
CA ILE A 482 31.64 18.89 9.60
C ILE A 482 32.33 20.15 10.11
N ARG A 483 31.64 20.97 10.94
CA ARG A 483 32.26 22.19 11.53
C ARG A 483 33.50 21.87 12.34
N LYS A 484 33.47 20.79 13.11
CA LYS A 484 34.63 20.36 13.91
C LYS A 484 35.80 19.88 13.05
N ALA A 485 35.52 19.03 12.05
CA ALA A 485 36.57 18.41 11.23
C ALA A 485 37.20 19.34 10.20
N ALA A 486 36.41 20.26 9.63
CA ALA A 486 36.81 21.07 8.48
C ALA A 486 36.37 22.54 8.59
N PRO A 487 36.74 23.28 9.65
CA PRO A 487 36.25 24.63 9.92
C PRO A 487 36.67 25.66 8.86
N GLN A 488 37.71 25.38 8.08
CA GLN A 488 38.19 26.27 7.01
C GLN A 488 37.71 25.88 5.62
N SER A 489 37.06 24.74 5.45
CA SER A 489 36.55 24.31 4.15
C SER A 489 35.33 25.15 3.73
N GLU A 490 35.41 25.83 2.58
CA GLU A 490 34.26 26.57 2.03
C GLU A 490 33.10 25.64 1.72
N PHE A 491 33.38 24.47 1.16
CA PHE A 491 32.35 23.45 0.93
C PHE A 491 31.80 22.89 2.24
N GLY A 492 32.65 22.70 3.25
CA GLY A 492 32.24 22.35 4.62
C GLY A 492 31.31 23.41 5.23
N LYS A 493 31.61 24.71 5.03
CA LYS A 493 30.72 25.81 5.46
C LYS A 493 29.36 25.79 4.76
N LEU A 494 29.34 25.48 3.45
CA LEU A 494 28.08 25.32 2.69
C LEU A 494 27.18 24.23 3.33
N LEU A 495 27.72 23.05 3.63
CA LEU A 495 26.96 21.98 4.25
C LEU A 495 26.58 22.29 5.70
N ALA A 496 27.48 22.91 6.45
CA ALA A 496 27.25 23.29 7.84
C ALA A 496 26.21 24.42 8.00
N GLY A 497 26.03 25.25 6.97
CA GLY A 497 25.00 26.31 6.89
C GLY A 497 23.69 25.89 6.25
N TRP A 498 23.58 24.64 5.78
CA TRP A 498 22.40 24.13 5.12
C TRP A 498 21.14 24.14 6.03
N ASN A 499 19.98 24.44 5.47
CA ASN A 499 18.70 24.46 6.20
C ASN A 499 18.16 23.07 6.58
N ARG A 500 18.89 22.00 6.30
CA ARG A 500 18.55 20.60 6.58
C ARG A 500 17.32 20.09 5.81
N ARG A 501 17.05 20.69 4.66
CA ARG A 501 15.95 20.32 3.79
C ARG A 501 16.50 19.85 2.44
N SER A 502 16.03 18.70 1.97
CA SER A 502 16.34 18.19 0.62
C SER A 502 15.40 18.83 -0.43
N ASP A 503 15.32 20.17 -0.41
CA ASP A 503 14.57 20.91 -1.42
C ASP A 503 15.24 20.77 -2.79
N ALA A 504 14.42 20.70 -3.84
CA ALA A 504 14.90 20.45 -5.21
C ALA A 504 15.91 21.48 -5.70
N ASP A 505 15.84 22.72 -5.22
CA ASP A 505 16.74 23.83 -5.56
C ASP A 505 17.96 23.95 -4.62
N SER A 506 18.15 23.01 -3.69
CA SER A 506 19.21 23.05 -2.71
C SER A 506 20.52 22.42 -3.24
N ARG A 507 21.55 23.24 -3.43
CA ARG A 507 22.92 22.77 -3.70
C ARG A 507 23.51 22.01 -2.51
N ALA A 508 23.27 22.51 -1.30
CA ALA A 508 23.78 21.89 -0.08
C ALA A 508 23.17 20.48 0.15
N ALA A 509 21.90 20.27 -0.21
CA ALA A 509 21.27 18.95 -0.17
C ALA A 509 21.94 17.96 -1.14
N LEU A 510 22.23 18.38 -2.37
CA LEU A 510 22.99 17.56 -3.32
C LEU A 510 24.41 17.27 -2.80
N GLY A 511 25.05 18.27 -2.22
CA GLY A 511 26.35 18.10 -1.56
C GLY A 511 26.29 17.11 -0.40
N PHE A 512 25.28 17.18 0.44
CA PHE A 512 25.10 16.27 1.56
C PHE A 512 24.88 14.82 1.10
N TYR A 513 24.12 14.61 0.03
CA TYR A 513 23.97 13.31 -0.60
C TYR A 513 25.31 12.70 -1.01
N PHE A 514 26.15 13.43 -1.75
CA PHE A 514 27.45 12.94 -2.20
C PHE A 514 28.44 12.80 -1.03
N PHE A 515 28.37 13.66 -0.03
CA PHE A 515 29.15 13.54 1.19
C PHE A 515 28.85 12.22 1.92
N LYS A 516 27.57 11.90 2.12
CA LYS A 516 27.16 10.61 2.70
C LYS A 516 27.59 9.42 1.85
N THR A 517 27.52 9.55 0.54
CA THR A 517 27.99 8.52 -0.42
C THR A 517 29.50 8.31 -0.32
N ALA A 518 30.29 9.39 -0.25
CA ALA A 518 31.72 9.32 -0.13
C ALA A 518 32.21 8.69 1.19
N LEU A 519 31.41 8.80 2.26
CA LEU A 519 31.66 8.15 3.54
C LEU A 519 31.27 6.67 3.56
N GLY A 520 30.61 6.14 2.49
CA GLY A 520 30.00 4.81 2.51
C GLY A 520 28.84 4.67 3.50
N ALA A 521 28.36 5.81 4.02
CA ALA A 521 27.26 5.87 5.01
C ALA A 521 25.88 5.85 4.35
N PHE A 522 25.83 5.58 3.06
CA PHE A 522 24.61 5.49 2.27
C PHE A 522 23.79 4.27 2.71
N GLY A 523 22.53 4.47 3.07
CA GLY A 523 21.64 3.40 3.55
C GLY A 523 21.89 2.92 4.99
N ARG A 524 22.95 3.38 5.67
CA ARG A 524 23.13 3.12 7.10
C ARG A 524 22.42 4.19 7.92
N MET A 525 21.50 3.78 8.74
CA MET A 525 20.73 4.70 9.58
C MET A 525 21.61 5.42 10.62
N VAL A 526 22.67 4.80 11.09
CA VAL A 526 23.43 5.33 12.23
C VAL A 526 24.85 4.76 12.21
N ASP A 527 25.77 5.38 11.50
CA ASP A 527 27.04 5.62 12.17
C ASP A 527 26.88 7.00 12.81
N PRO A 528 26.89 7.12 14.15
CA PRO A 528 26.91 8.44 14.75
C PRO A 528 28.09 9.19 14.15
N PRO A 529 27.90 10.45 13.71
CA PRO A 529 28.98 11.23 13.09
C PRO A 529 30.23 11.32 13.96
N GLU A 530 30.08 11.09 15.25
CA GLU A 530 31.18 11.09 16.26
C GLU A 530 32.16 9.92 16.09
N ALA A 531 31.73 8.81 15.50
CA ALA A 531 32.61 7.64 15.24
C ALA A 531 33.59 7.87 14.08
N LEU A 532 33.36 8.93 13.26
CA LEU A 532 34.22 9.26 12.14
C LEU A 532 35.45 10.07 12.58
N THR A 533 36.62 9.74 12.01
CA THR A 533 37.81 10.57 12.19
C THR A 533 37.71 11.90 11.43
N ASP A 534 38.42 12.92 11.86
CA ASP A 534 38.44 14.21 11.15
C ASP A 534 38.97 14.06 9.72
N ASP A 535 39.96 13.18 9.52
CA ASP A 535 40.50 12.90 8.19
C ASP A 535 39.48 12.27 7.26
N ALA A 536 38.70 11.33 7.76
CA ALA A 536 37.63 10.72 6.96
C ALA A 536 36.58 11.76 6.52
N VAL A 537 36.22 12.69 7.40
CA VAL A 537 35.27 13.76 7.07
C VAL A 537 35.88 14.73 6.06
N ARG A 538 37.16 15.15 6.24
CA ARG A 538 37.86 16.04 5.29
C ARG A 538 38.02 15.41 3.90
N ASP A 539 38.38 14.14 3.86
CA ASP A 539 38.53 13.38 2.61
C ASP A 539 37.20 13.23 1.86
N ALA A 540 36.14 12.92 2.58
CA ALA A 540 34.76 12.85 2.00
C ALA A 540 34.29 14.21 1.47
N LEU A 541 34.59 15.31 2.17
CA LEU A 541 34.26 16.66 1.69
C LEU A 541 34.99 16.99 0.39
N ALA A 542 36.32 16.71 0.34
CA ALA A 542 37.16 16.97 -0.85
C ALA A 542 36.66 16.15 -2.07
N LYS A 543 36.40 14.85 -1.87
CA LYS A 543 35.84 13.98 -2.93
C LYS A 543 34.49 14.48 -3.43
N THR A 544 33.65 14.94 -2.51
CA THR A 544 32.32 15.46 -2.86
C THR A 544 32.41 16.76 -3.67
N GLU A 545 33.25 17.69 -3.23
CA GLU A 545 33.47 18.96 -3.92
C GLU A 545 34.02 18.72 -5.33
N GLN A 546 35.01 17.83 -5.47
CA GLN A 546 35.55 17.43 -6.77
C GLN A 546 34.49 16.84 -7.67
N LYS A 547 33.65 15.92 -7.14
CA LYS A 547 32.57 15.28 -7.91
C LYS A 547 31.52 16.29 -8.35
N LEU A 548 31.07 17.17 -7.46
CA LEU A 548 30.07 18.17 -7.79
C LEU A 548 30.54 19.13 -8.88
N ASN A 549 31.78 19.63 -8.75
CA ASN A 549 32.34 20.59 -9.71
C ASN A 549 32.70 19.93 -11.06
N GLY A 550 33.14 18.66 -11.03
CA GLY A 550 33.53 17.94 -12.25
C GLY A 550 32.34 17.38 -13.02
N ASP A 551 31.43 16.68 -12.35
CA ASP A 551 30.36 15.93 -13.02
C ASP A 551 29.08 16.77 -13.23
N PHE A 552 28.83 17.75 -12.35
CA PHE A 552 27.54 18.47 -12.30
C PHE A 552 27.66 19.99 -12.54
N GLY A 553 28.79 20.61 -12.19
CA GLY A 553 29.01 22.04 -12.30
C GLY A 553 28.51 22.86 -11.09
N PRO A 554 28.80 24.20 -11.09
CA PRO A 554 28.57 25.07 -9.93
C PRO A 554 27.10 25.30 -9.61
N ASP A 555 26.21 25.23 -10.60
CA ASP A 555 24.77 25.52 -10.46
C ASP A 555 23.91 24.29 -10.14
N ALA A 556 24.55 23.11 -10.02
CA ALA A 556 23.82 21.88 -9.74
C ALA A 556 23.17 21.89 -8.35
N VAL A 557 21.91 21.47 -8.31
CA VAL A 557 21.06 21.40 -7.13
C VAL A 557 20.49 19.99 -6.97
N PHE A 558 19.83 19.70 -5.87
CA PHE A 558 19.27 18.37 -5.60
C PHE A 558 18.41 17.86 -6.75
N GLY A 559 17.52 18.68 -7.27
CA GLY A 559 16.65 18.37 -8.41
C GLY A 559 17.35 18.27 -9.77
N THR A 560 18.65 18.58 -9.86
CA THR A 560 19.43 18.24 -11.05
C THR A 560 19.59 16.72 -11.18
N LEU A 561 19.75 16.04 -10.04
CA LEU A 561 19.91 14.60 -9.97
C LEU A 561 18.58 13.87 -9.71
N PHE A 562 17.79 14.31 -8.72
CA PHE A 562 16.58 13.63 -8.25
C PHE A 562 15.33 14.18 -8.93
N ARG A 563 14.61 13.30 -9.64
CA ARG A 563 13.54 13.70 -10.54
C ARG A 563 12.34 12.77 -10.47
N VAL A 564 11.18 13.28 -10.85
CA VAL A 564 9.94 12.51 -11.04
C VAL A 564 9.52 12.56 -12.51
N GLY A 565 9.03 11.44 -13.02
CA GLY A 565 8.54 11.30 -14.38
C GLY A 565 8.23 9.85 -14.71
N ARG A 566 7.63 9.60 -15.87
CA ARG A 566 7.32 8.26 -16.33
C ARG A 566 8.57 7.49 -16.78
N ARG A 567 8.64 6.23 -16.44
CA ARG A 567 9.67 5.31 -16.93
C ARG A 567 9.53 5.20 -18.46
N GLY A 568 10.62 5.40 -19.19
CA GLY A 568 10.61 5.46 -20.65
C GLY A 568 10.07 6.75 -21.25
N GLY A 569 9.59 7.70 -20.44
CA GLY A 569 9.21 9.05 -20.88
C GLY A 569 10.42 9.95 -21.11
N SER A 570 10.26 10.96 -21.96
CA SER A 570 11.32 11.95 -22.26
C SER A 570 11.31 13.15 -21.31
N ARG A 571 10.32 13.24 -20.41
CA ARG A 571 10.10 14.38 -19.52
C ARG A 571 10.24 13.96 -18.07
N THR A 572 11.05 14.73 -17.33
CA THR A 572 11.21 14.58 -15.89
C THR A 572 11.24 15.97 -15.23
N TRP A 573 10.85 16.04 -13.96
CA TRP A 573 10.81 17.29 -13.19
C TRP A 573 11.58 17.15 -11.89
N PRO A 574 12.29 18.20 -11.43
CA PRO A 574 12.95 18.22 -10.14
C PRO A 574 12.00 17.85 -9.00
N VAL A 575 12.46 17.07 -8.05
CA VAL A 575 11.66 16.67 -6.89
C VAL A 575 12.45 16.80 -5.59
N SER A 576 11.77 17.25 -4.53
CA SER A 576 12.30 17.33 -3.17
C SER A 576 12.03 16.04 -2.40
N GLY A 577 12.78 15.77 -1.33
CA GLY A 577 12.60 14.57 -0.50
C GLY A 577 13.34 13.34 -1.02
N GLY A 578 13.34 12.28 -0.26
CA GLY A 578 13.98 11.03 -0.66
C GLY A 578 14.04 9.99 0.46
N SER A 579 14.15 8.72 0.09
CA SER A 579 14.35 7.64 1.04
C SER A 579 15.80 7.61 1.56
N LEU A 580 16.00 7.01 2.72
CA LEU A 580 17.35 6.81 3.28
C LEU A 580 18.20 5.94 2.35
N VAL A 581 17.60 4.90 1.77
CA VAL A 581 18.31 3.89 0.99
C VAL A 581 18.83 4.45 -0.33
N ASP A 582 17.98 5.18 -1.08
CA ASP A 582 18.30 5.61 -2.43
C ASP A 582 18.84 7.04 -2.50
N ALA A 583 18.45 7.90 -1.57
CA ALA A 583 18.84 9.31 -1.55
C ALA A 583 19.68 9.72 -0.33
N GLY A 584 19.99 8.80 0.58
CA GLY A 584 20.68 9.12 1.83
C GLY A 584 19.93 10.11 2.73
N MET A 585 18.66 10.37 2.43
CA MET A 585 17.80 11.37 3.05
C MET A 585 16.61 10.69 3.70
N ALA A 586 16.50 10.75 5.01
CA ALA A 586 15.35 10.22 5.74
C ALA A 586 14.35 11.34 5.96
N THR A 587 13.49 11.58 4.97
CA THR A 587 12.46 12.61 5.03
C THR A 587 11.06 12.01 5.16
N PRO A 588 10.07 12.73 5.75
CA PRO A 588 8.66 12.33 5.70
C PRO A 588 8.19 12.03 4.28
N ARG A 589 8.59 12.85 3.32
CA ARG A 589 8.40 12.63 1.90
C ARG A 589 9.39 11.59 1.37
N ALA A 590 9.03 10.31 1.50
CA ALA A 590 9.88 9.21 1.06
C ALA A 590 9.66 8.90 -0.43
N ILE A 591 10.72 8.99 -1.21
CA ILE A 591 10.75 8.61 -2.63
C ILE A 591 11.97 7.73 -2.85
N SER A 592 11.79 6.59 -3.52
CA SER A 592 12.85 5.72 -3.99
C SER A 592 13.07 5.92 -5.48
N PHE A 593 14.32 5.78 -5.94
CA PHE A 593 14.73 6.16 -7.27
C PHE A 593 15.48 5.03 -7.99
N ASP A 594 15.36 5.01 -9.31
CA ASP A 594 16.21 4.21 -10.21
C ASP A 594 17.14 5.13 -11.01
N PRO A 595 18.37 4.72 -11.28
CA PRO A 595 19.25 5.45 -12.19
C PRO A 595 18.73 5.36 -13.63
N VAL A 596 18.55 6.52 -14.28
CA VAL A 596 18.14 6.63 -15.69
C VAL A 596 19.05 7.65 -16.37
N GLY A 597 20.03 7.20 -17.13
CA GLY A 597 21.07 8.06 -17.71
C GLY A 597 21.89 8.75 -16.61
N LYS A 598 21.80 10.08 -16.54
CA LYS A 598 22.47 10.91 -15.51
C LYS A 598 21.54 11.30 -14.35
N GLU A 599 20.28 10.89 -14.37
CA GLU A 599 19.26 11.24 -13.41
C GLU A 599 18.92 10.05 -12.51
N MET A 600 18.38 10.36 -11.33
CA MET A 600 17.73 9.42 -10.43
C MET A 600 16.22 9.68 -10.53
N VAL A 601 15.49 8.78 -11.19
CA VAL A 601 14.06 8.95 -11.46
C VAL A 601 13.23 8.14 -10.48
N GLY A 602 12.21 8.76 -9.88
CA GLY A 602 11.34 8.14 -8.89
C GLY A 602 10.65 6.88 -9.41
N ARG A 603 10.64 5.82 -8.57
CA ARG A 603 10.02 4.52 -8.89
C ARG A 603 8.97 4.05 -7.89
N SER A 604 9.06 4.51 -6.68
CA SER A 604 8.19 4.15 -5.57
C SER A 604 8.24 5.22 -4.47
N GLY A 605 7.37 5.13 -3.49
CA GLY A 605 7.21 6.11 -2.43
C GLY A 605 5.76 6.55 -2.36
N GLN A 606 5.49 7.80 -2.04
CA GLN A 606 4.13 8.36 -2.01
C GLN A 606 3.38 8.03 -3.29
N THR A 607 2.34 7.17 -3.21
CA THR A 607 1.58 6.70 -4.39
C THR A 607 0.21 7.34 -4.54
N SER A 608 -0.37 7.83 -3.43
CA SER A 608 -1.64 8.56 -3.43
C SER A 608 -1.78 9.35 -2.11
N THR A 609 -1.09 10.49 -2.04
CA THR A 609 -1.13 11.31 -0.82
C THR A 609 -2.45 12.05 -0.74
N GLN A 610 -3.19 11.83 0.36
CA GLN A 610 -4.48 12.45 0.63
C GLN A 610 -4.44 13.16 1.98
N ILE A 611 -4.97 14.38 2.03
CA ILE A 611 -5.20 15.15 3.24
C ILE A 611 -6.71 15.37 3.36
N VAL A 612 -7.31 14.88 4.43
CA VAL A 612 -8.76 14.92 4.65
C VAL A 612 -9.07 15.69 5.92
N ILE A 613 -9.72 16.84 5.77
CA ILE A 613 -10.26 17.62 6.89
C ILE A 613 -11.71 17.15 7.10
N LEU A 614 -11.95 16.50 8.23
CA LEU A 614 -13.21 15.84 8.54
C LEU A 614 -14.27 16.83 9.06
N THR A 615 -14.49 17.89 8.28
CA THR A 615 -15.63 18.82 8.42
C THR A 615 -16.94 18.18 7.95
N ARG A 616 -18.05 18.88 8.00
CA ARG A 616 -19.35 18.43 7.50
C ARG A 616 -19.85 19.33 6.37
N PRO A 617 -19.68 18.97 5.09
CA PRO A 617 -19.04 17.78 4.54
C PRO A 617 -17.50 17.83 4.67
N PRO A 618 -16.80 16.69 4.52
CA PRO A 618 -15.34 16.65 4.50
C PRO A 618 -14.76 17.47 3.34
N GLN A 619 -13.63 18.12 3.61
CA GLN A 619 -12.79 18.75 2.58
C GLN A 619 -11.55 17.90 2.40
N SER A 620 -11.15 17.64 1.16
CA SER A 620 -9.97 16.82 0.92
C SER A 620 -9.15 17.29 -0.26
N TYR A 621 -7.86 16.96 -0.17
CA TYR A 621 -6.84 17.25 -1.19
C TYR A 621 -6.10 15.96 -1.52
N MET A 622 -5.74 15.76 -2.79
CA MET A 622 -5.09 14.54 -3.21
C MET A 622 -4.11 14.78 -4.37
N VAL A 623 -3.09 13.94 -4.46
CA VAL A 623 -2.18 13.86 -5.60
C VAL A 623 -1.63 12.46 -5.76
N ILE A 624 -1.42 12.04 -7.00
CA ILE A 624 -0.66 10.85 -7.39
C ILE A 624 0.65 11.27 -8.08
N PRO A 625 1.71 10.43 -8.05
CA PRO A 625 3.04 10.86 -8.47
C PRO A 625 3.22 11.07 -9.98
N LEU A 626 2.34 10.52 -10.82
CA LEU A 626 2.48 10.55 -12.27
C LEU A 626 1.30 11.28 -12.93
N GLY A 627 0.32 10.56 -13.38
CA GLY A 627 -0.93 11.02 -13.99
C GLY A 627 -1.94 9.89 -14.02
N GLU A 628 -3.19 10.20 -14.36
CA GLU A 628 -4.29 9.25 -14.26
C GLU A 628 -4.29 8.23 -15.39
N SER A 629 -3.92 8.62 -16.60
CA SER A 629 -3.96 7.77 -17.80
C SER A 629 -2.63 7.07 -18.10
N ASP A 630 -2.68 5.89 -18.72
CA ASP A 630 -1.52 5.18 -19.28
C ASP A 630 -1.31 5.43 -20.77
N HIS A 631 -2.19 6.19 -21.41
CA HIS A 631 -2.03 6.60 -22.80
C HIS A 631 -1.03 7.75 -22.91
N GLN A 632 0.08 7.54 -23.64
CA GLN A 632 1.17 8.51 -23.74
C GLN A 632 0.75 9.83 -24.39
N GLU A 633 -0.24 9.79 -25.27
CA GLU A 633 -0.83 10.94 -25.95
C GLU A 633 -1.84 11.70 -25.07
N SER A 634 -2.26 11.14 -23.96
CA SER A 634 -3.18 11.77 -23.04
C SER A 634 -2.52 12.97 -22.33
N GLY A 635 -3.27 14.07 -22.17
CA GLY A 635 -2.87 15.18 -21.33
C GLY A 635 -2.66 14.80 -19.87
N HIS A 636 -3.19 13.63 -19.44
CA HIS A 636 -3.13 13.11 -18.09
C HIS A 636 -2.12 11.96 -17.91
N TRP A 637 -1.15 11.84 -18.83
CA TRP A 637 -0.05 10.88 -18.76
C TRP A 637 0.90 11.16 -17.58
N ASP A 638 1.28 12.43 -17.38
CA ASP A 638 2.26 12.85 -16.38
C ASP A 638 2.00 14.27 -15.82
N ASP A 639 0.79 14.78 -15.99
CA ASP A 639 0.44 16.15 -15.63
C ASP A 639 0.45 16.40 -14.11
N GLN A 640 0.09 15.42 -13.28
CA GLN A 640 0.18 15.54 -11.83
C GLN A 640 1.65 15.53 -11.37
N ALA A 641 2.55 14.78 -12.04
CA ALA A 641 3.98 14.88 -11.79
C ALA A 641 4.49 16.30 -12.02
N GLN A 642 4.15 16.88 -13.17
CA GLN A 642 4.58 18.22 -13.58
C GLN A 642 4.01 19.35 -12.73
N LYS A 643 2.68 19.31 -12.53
CA LYS A 643 1.93 20.46 -11.98
C LYS A 643 1.84 20.46 -10.46
N LEU A 644 1.86 19.25 -9.83
CA LEU A 644 1.55 19.07 -8.42
C LEU A 644 2.67 18.32 -7.67
N PHE A 645 2.92 17.06 -7.99
CA PHE A 645 3.78 16.19 -7.19
C PHE A 645 5.21 16.74 -7.09
N SER A 646 5.83 17.16 -8.22
CA SER A 646 7.17 17.77 -8.21
C SER A 646 7.25 19.02 -7.31
N LYS A 647 6.14 19.72 -7.13
CA LYS A 647 6.04 20.98 -6.37
C LYS A 647 5.54 20.79 -4.94
N SER A 648 5.40 19.55 -4.46
CA SER A 648 4.84 19.24 -3.13
C SER A 648 3.44 19.80 -2.91
N GLN A 649 2.58 19.73 -3.94
CA GLN A 649 1.21 20.25 -3.94
C GLN A 649 0.20 19.12 -4.10
N ALA A 650 -0.99 19.31 -3.56
CA ALA A 650 -2.16 18.46 -3.75
C ALA A 650 -3.34 19.33 -4.23
N LYS A 651 -4.18 18.76 -5.11
CA LYS A 651 -5.38 19.43 -5.64
C LYS A 651 -6.60 19.12 -4.78
N PRO A 652 -7.60 20.03 -4.72
CA PRO A 652 -8.89 19.73 -4.11
C PRO A 652 -9.57 18.57 -4.86
N THR A 653 -10.34 17.76 -4.11
CA THR A 653 -11.02 16.60 -4.68
C THR A 653 -12.45 16.91 -5.16
N TYR A 654 -12.97 18.06 -4.84
CA TYR A 654 -14.36 18.48 -5.11
C TYR A 654 -15.42 17.51 -4.57
N PHE A 655 -15.06 16.63 -3.62
CA PHE A 655 -15.95 15.61 -3.05
C PHE A 655 -17.18 16.26 -2.41
N LEU A 656 -18.39 15.78 -2.78
CA LEU A 656 -19.68 16.32 -2.36
C LEU A 656 -19.94 17.80 -2.70
N ASN A 657 -19.13 18.37 -3.58
CA ASN A 657 -19.29 19.77 -4.04
C ASN A 657 -19.42 19.81 -5.57
N ARG A 658 -20.54 19.27 -6.06
CA ARG A 658 -20.79 19.22 -7.51
C ARG A 658 -20.78 20.60 -8.17
N LYS A 659 -21.24 21.65 -7.48
CA LYS A 659 -21.24 23.03 -8.01
C LYS A 659 -19.82 23.52 -8.31
N GLU A 660 -18.86 23.18 -7.46
CA GLU A 660 -17.46 23.54 -7.70
C GLU A 660 -16.85 22.62 -8.77
N LEU A 661 -17.10 21.31 -8.70
CA LEU A 661 -16.63 20.36 -9.71
C LEU A 661 -17.02 20.78 -11.14
N GLU A 662 -18.26 21.23 -11.38
CA GLU A 662 -18.75 21.64 -12.70
C GLU A 662 -17.92 22.78 -13.34
N LYS A 663 -17.18 23.55 -12.55
CA LYS A 663 -16.28 24.59 -13.07
C LYS A 663 -14.95 24.03 -13.59
N HIS A 664 -14.63 22.80 -13.22
CA HIS A 664 -13.35 22.12 -13.48
C HIS A 664 -13.51 20.90 -14.39
N VAL A 665 -14.74 20.58 -14.81
CA VAL A 665 -15.01 19.46 -15.71
C VAL A 665 -14.45 19.76 -17.10
N THR A 666 -13.63 18.84 -17.61
CA THR A 666 -13.05 18.89 -18.95
C THR A 666 -13.76 17.97 -19.93
N THR A 667 -14.24 16.83 -19.45
CA THR A 667 -15.02 15.88 -20.26
C THR A 667 -16.22 15.34 -19.49
N ARG A 668 -17.28 15.01 -20.24
CA ARG A 668 -18.51 14.42 -19.70
C ARG A 668 -18.93 13.26 -20.58
N GLU A 669 -19.18 12.13 -19.96
CA GLU A 669 -19.68 10.94 -20.64
C GLU A 669 -20.94 10.42 -19.94
N GLU A 670 -21.87 9.89 -20.74
CA GLU A 670 -23.11 9.27 -20.25
C GLU A 670 -23.19 7.84 -20.77
N LEU A 671 -23.33 6.92 -19.84
CA LEU A 671 -23.51 5.49 -20.11
C LEU A 671 -24.85 5.01 -19.60
N VAL A 672 -25.24 3.85 -20.08
CA VAL A 672 -26.44 3.14 -19.62
C VAL A 672 -26.02 1.75 -19.14
N TYR A 673 -26.39 1.43 -17.90
CA TYR A 673 -26.19 0.15 -17.23
C TYR A 673 -27.50 -0.64 -17.10
#